data_3db546d5fa3d7cc9e41885de56f87124
#
_entry.id   3db546d5fa3d7cc9e41885de56f87124
#
_cell.length_a   1.000
_cell.length_b   1.000
_cell.length_c   1.000
_cell.angle_alpha   90.00
_cell.angle_beta   90.00
_cell.angle_gamma   90.00
#
_symmetry.space_group_name_H-M   'P 1'
#
loop_
_entity.id
_entity.type
_entity.pdbx_description
1 polymer ?
#
loop_
_entity_poly.entity_id
_entity_poly.type
_entity_poly.pdbx_seq_one_letter_code
_entity_poly.pdbx_strand_id
1 'polypeptide(L)'
;MTVHSALNPALNDGSRTWAETLRIRLDPGWRPGEWDATSGTFVANLSNPDTWVFVCKIPGCGGLIGHRSEWCVRCRKHYSLLGRPSDFADTFRPPPAPVDDARYGQFCLGELAEPCRVEITFALQIYTQTHVLSPFSVRNMLRFIPVDLVSLLDLDDTRFPGKAVGMGLFRSLRAVLRKDRVQFDGTDLTAGDVWDCELLGLNAKTGRRSYPAVGSVLDFRPVRQSWLRELLKEFLRSTHLDVATSKRTLTATMIASQALDTRSHGDDPTELGYADMTAVVEGFQQSLNQDGKTASPTRRAQLYIRFKIMINFCRRSGLMEDVPSSFAFPDKTRLQLLHRYSDEEDLAGRALPETVIDQLDRHLHHLGAGSSFAPPGWLVSDQERMFRVIYQVLRDTGRRPAEATTLKQGCVIRGADGKPILIYDNHKSRRLGRRLPVSEATAASIEAWETRLVEITPEAENPDRWLFPSPGSRGRLMRSGRHLTTDTFINKLRRWVDGIPAITYDGVDTNGMSVAYPRDKITAYALRHSYAQRHADAGTPVDVLRELMDHLHVDTTMGYYKVSMKRRRAAVAAVSELIVDRNGRRRPTPDRIDYEVGTVAVPFGNCAEPTNVKAGGGQCPIRFQCAGCAFYRPDPSYLPAIEAHVAELRVNKEQAFATDAAGWVVTNLQDQLDAFATVQLSLAELVASLTDDERGRIEAAGRELRRARQHDAAKPADRAPVVERHPQPH
;
A
#
# COMPACT_ATOMS: atom_id res chain seq x y z
N MET A 1 2.91 -19.29 -19.52
CA MET A 1 2.22 -19.36 -20.82
C MET A 1 2.49 -18.04 -21.53
N THR A 2 3.38 -18.11 -22.47
CA THR A 2 3.87 -17.04 -23.33
C THR A 2 2.77 -16.67 -24.30
N VAL A 3 2.12 -15.53 -24.08
CA VAL A 3 1.28 -14.95 -25.14
C VAL A 3 2.22 -14.17 -26.05
N HIS A 4 2.91 -14.88 -26.92
CA HIS A 4 3.28 -14.35 -28.21
C HIS A 4 1.96 -14.17 -28.99
N SER A 5 1.37 -12.99 -28.90
CA SER A 5 0.51 -12.49 -29.96
C SER A 5 1.35 -12.58 -31.24
N ALA A 6 1.01 -13.53 -32.09
CA ALA A 6 1.62 -13.65 -33.39
C ALA A 6 1.48 -12.29 -34.09
N LEU A 7 2.59 -11.57 -34.16
CA LEU A 7 2.79 -10.45 -35.06
C LEU A 7 2.60 -11.02 -36.44
N ASN A 8 1.50 -10.69 -37.06
CA ASN A 8 1.24 -11.05 -38.45
C ASN A 8 2.19 -10.16 -39.31
N PRO A 9 3.27 -10.68 -39.90
CA PRO A 9 4.35 -9.86 -40.50
C PRO A 9 4.03 -9.30 -41.87
N ALA A 10 2.79 -9.08 -42.25
CA ALA A 10 2.46 -8.59 -43.58
C ALA A 10 1.22 -7.68 -43.62
N LEU A 11 1.22 -6.59 -42.82
CA LEU A 11 0.23 -5.53 -43.04
C LEU A 11 0.67 -4.51 -44.09
N ASN A 12 1.95 -4.43 -44.39
CA ASN A 12 2.49 -3.54 -45.43
C ASN A 12 3.45 -4.30 -46.33
N ASP A 13 2.96 -4.73 -47.52
CA ASP A 13 3.78 -5.28 -48.61
C ASP A 13 4.37 -4.18 -49.48
N GLY A 14 4.27 -2.92 -49.07
CA GLY A 14 4.72 -1.74 -49.81
C GLY A 14 3.82 -1.32 -50.99
N SER A 15 2.75 -2.09 -51.27
CA SER A 15 1.86 -1.84 -52.43
C SER A 15 0.59 -1.09 -52.07
N ARG A 16 0.21 -1.02 -50.75
CA ARG A 16 -1.06 -0.48 -50.27
C ARG A 16 -0.89 0.76 -49.42
N THR A 17 -1.81 1.69 -49.57
CA THR A 17 -1.95 2.83 -48.67
C THR A 17 -2.54 2.39 -47.33
N TRP A 18 -2.36 3.22 -46.34
CA TRP A 18 -2.94 3.02 -44.98
C TRP A 18 -4.47 2.83 -45.05
N ALA A 19 -5.18 3.70 -45.79
CA ALA A 19 -6.63 3.63 -45.90
C ALA A 19 -7.10 2.34 -46.60
N GLU A 20 -6.39 1.87 -47.63
CA GLU A 20 -6.67 0.60 -48.32
C GLU A 20 -6.47 -0.59 -47.36
N THR A 21 -5.42 -0.57 -46.54
CA THR A 21 -5.16 -1.61 -45.57
C THR A 21 -6.27 -1.71 -44.54
N LEU A 22 -6.77 -0.58 -44.03
CA LEU A 22 -7.89 -0.55 -43.11
C LEU A 22 -9.20 -0.99 -43.78
N ARG A 23 -9.44 -0.59 -45.05
CA ARG A 23 -10.67 -0.93 -45.79
C ARG A 23 -10.87 -2.43 -45.93
N ILE A 24 -9.80 -3.17 -46.18
CA ILE A 24 -9.85 -4.64 -46.31
C ILE A 24 -10.22 -5.29 -44.96
N ARG A 25 -9.91 -4.65 -43.85
CA ARG A 25 -10.16 -5.13 -42.49
C ARG A 25 -11.52 -4.70 -41.93
N LEU A 26 -12.28 -3.88 -42.66
CA LEU A 26 -13.63 -3.51 -42.25
C LEU A 26 -14.56 -4.74 -42.29
N ASP A 27 -15.36 -4.89 -41.23
CA ASP A 27 -16.43 -5.88 -41.18
C ASP A 27 -17.65 -5.32 -41.94
N PRO A 28 -18.01 -5.91 -43.11
CA PRO A 28 -19.17 -5.45 -43.86
C PRO A 28 -20.50 -5.76 -43.16
N GLY A 29 -20.50 -6.72 -42.23
CA GLY A 29 -21.65 -7.10 -41.43
C GLY A 29 -21.80 -6.32 -40.13
N TRP A 30 -21.00 -5.28 -39.91
CA TRP A 30 -21.08 -4.49 -38.68
C TRP A 30 -22.43 -3.76 -38.59
N ARG A 31 -23.16 -4.05 -37.49
CA ARG A 31 -24.46 -3.43 -37.17
C ARG A 31 -25.51 -3.57 -38.30
N PRO A 32 -25.91 -4.77 -38.62
CA PRO A 32 -26.86 -4.99 -39.72
C PRO A 32 -28.20 -4.31 -39.43
N GLY A 33 -28.75 -3.60 -40.42
CA GLY A 33 -29.99 -2.85 -40.28
C GLY A 33 -29.89 -1.52 -39.52
N GLU A 34 -28.70 -1.14 -39.06
CA GLU A 34 -28.43 0.15 -38.41
C GLU A 34 -27.31 0.94 -39.11
N TRP A 35 -26.33 0.26 -39.73
CA TRP A 35 -25.21 0.89 -40.43
C TRP A 35 -25.35 0.72 -41.97
N ASP A 36 -25.33 1.82 -42.66
CA ASP A 36 -25.21 1.85 -44.12
C ASP A 36 -23.78 2.24 -44.54
N ALA A 37 -23.01 1.28 -45.00
CA ALA A 37 -21.63 1.49 -45.42
C ALA A 37 -21.49 2.42 -46.64
N THR A 38 -22.52 2.51 -47.50
CA THR A 38 -22.52 3.33 -48.71
C THR A 38 -22.60 4.80 -48.38
N SER A 39 -23.55 5.18 -47.54
CA SER A 39 -23.73 6.56 -47.11
C SER A 39 -22.84 6.93 -45.89
N GLY A 40 -22.27 5.94 -45.23
CA GLY A 40 -21.55 6.16 -43.95
C GLY A 40 -22.46 6.60 -42.81
N THR A 41 -23.73 6.17 -42.82
CA THR A 41 -24.75 6.62 -41.88
C THR A 41 -25.15 5.49 -40.94
N PHE A 42 -25.21 5.81 -39.67
CA PHE A 42 -25.78 4.96 -38.63
C PHE A 42 -27.13 5.53 -38.18
N VAL A 43 -28.14 4.66 -38.14
CA VAL A 43 -29.48 4.97 -37.65
C VAL A 43 -29.89 3.84 -36.69
N ALA A 44 -30.08 4.15 -35.44
CA ALA A 44 -30.49 3.16 -34.44
C ALA A 44 -31.85 2.52 -34.77
N ASN A 45 -31.90 1.20 -34.75
CA ASN A 45 -33.13 0.43 -34.88
C ASN A 45 -33.62 -0.03 -33.51
N LEU A 46 -34.71 0.57 -33.03
CA LEU A 46 -35.28 0.26 -31.73
C LEU A 46 -35.81 -1.19 -31.59
N SER A 47 -36.02 -1.88 -32.74
CA SER A 47 -36.39 -3.30 -32.74
C SER A 47 -35.19 -4.24 -32.65
N ASN A 48 -33.97 -3.72 -32.74
CA ASN A 48 -32.75 -4.52 -32.56
C ASN A 48 -32.48 -4.70 -31.06
N PRO A 49 -32.46 -5.91 -30.52
CA PRO A 49 -32.19 -6.16 -29.10
C PRO A 49 -30.80 -5.66 -28.65
N ASP A 50 -29.84 -5.60 -29.58
CA ASP A 50 -28.50 -5.12 -29.35
C ASP A 50 -28.31 -3.63 -29.66
N THR A 51 -29.37 -2.87 -29.85
CA THR A 51 -29.30 -1.43 -30.15
C THR A 51 -28.60 -0.65 -29.01
N TRP A 52 -27.97 0.44 -29.38
CA TRP A 52 -27.31 1.36 -28.42
C TRP A 52 -28.23 2.46 -27.90
N VAL A 53 -29.48 2.49 -28.38
CA VAL A 53 -30.45 3.55 -28.09
C VAL A 53 -31.77 2.93 -27.63
N PHE A 54 -32.36 3.52 -26.61
CA PHE A 54 -33.60 3.06 -25.98
C PHE A 54 -34.59 4.22 -25.86
N VAL A 55 -35.83 3.92 -25.58
CA VAL A 55 -36.85 4.93 -25.32
C VAL A 55 -36.81 5.32 -23.82
N CYS A 56 -37.01 6.61 -23.54
CA CYS A 56 -37.13 7.13 -22.18
C CYS A 56 -38.23 6.41 -21.41
N LYS A 57 -37.95 5.96 -20.19
CA LYS A 57 -38.89 5.23 -19.35
C LYS A 57 -40.04 6.09 -18.78
N ILE A 58 -40.00 7.40 -18.92
CA ILE A 58 -41.12 8.27 -18.50
C ILE A 58 -42.29 8.08 -19.49
N PRO A 59 -43.47 7.64 -19.00
CA PRO A 59 -44.64 7.40 -19.83
C PRO A 59 -45.01 8.63 -20.70
N GLY A 60 -45.22 8.38 -22.02
CA GLY A 60 -45.60 9.43 -22.97
C GLY A 60 -44.44 10.33 -23.43
N CYS A 61 -43.20 10.11 -22.97
CA CYS A 61 -42.08 10.97 -23.34
C CYS A 61 -41.60 10.76 -24.79
N GLY A 62 -41.42 9.53 -25.24
CA GLY A 62 -40.90 9.18 -26.58
C GLY A 62 -39.44 9.63 -26.86
N GLY A 63 -38.78 10.29 -25.92
CA GLY A 63 -37.40 10.74 -26.08
C GLY A 63 -36.41 9.60 -26.09
N LEU A 64 -35.32 9.73 -26.86
CA LEU A 64 -34.28 8.68 -26.96
C LEU A 64 -33.21 8.82 -25.86
N ILE A 65 -32.72 7.69 -25.41
CA ILE A 65 -31.68 7.58 -24.39
C ILE A 65 -30.60 6.57 -24.81
N GLY A 66 -29.38 6.75 -24.32
CA GLY A 66 -28.34 5.74 -24.46
C GLY A 66 -28.48 4.64 -23.41
N HIS A 67 -27.80 3.52 -23.63
CA HIS A 67 -27.82 2.28 -22.83
C HIS A 67 -27.72 2.48 -21.28
N ARG A 68 -27.22 3.60 -20.81
CA ARG A 68 -26.96 3.84 -19.39
C ARG A 68 -27.86 4.88 -18.73
N SER A 69 -28.98 5.19 -19.35
CA SER A 69 -29.89 6.22 -18.88
C SER A 69 -31.32 5.70 -18.85
N GLU A 70 -32.07 5.96 -17.83
CA GLU A 70 -33.49 5.60 -17.76
C GLU A 70 -34.35 6.71 -18.33
N TRP A 71 -33.89 7.95 -18.25
CA TRP A 71 -34.61 9.13 -18.65
C TRP A 71 -33.81 9.98 -19.65
N CYS A 72 -34.48 10.57 -20.61
CA CYS A 72 -33.83 11.47 -21.57
C CYS A 72 -33.35 12.76 -20.85
N VAL A 73 -32.51 13.52 -21.54
CA VAL A 73 -31.93 14.77 -21.01
C VAL A 73 -33.00 15.73 -20.52
N ARG A 74 -34.09 15.83 -21.24
CA ARG A 74 -35.25 16.70 -20.91
C ARG A 74 -35.90 16.27 -19.61
N CYS A 75 -36.27 15.00 -19.46
CA CYS A 75 -36.89 14.51 -18.22
C CYS A 75 -35.95 14.63 -17.03
N ARG A 76 -34.67 14.38 -17.18
CA ARG A 76 -33.68 14.58 -16.11
C ARG A 76 -33.53 16.04 -15.71
N LYS A 77 -33.66 16.99 -16.65
CA LYS A 77 -33.65 18.41 -16.34
C LYS A 77 -34.88 18.78 -15.50
N HIS A 78 -36.07 18.33 -15.89
CA HIS A 78 -37.29 18.55 -15.12
C HIS A 78 -37.23 17.93 -13.71
N TYR A 79 -36.74 16.70 -13.60
CA TYR A 79 -36.50 16.05 -12.31
C TYR A 79 -35.65 16.91 -11.37
N SER A 80 -34.59 17.49 -11.91
CA SER A 80 -33.68 18.35 -11.12
C SER A 80 -34.34 19.68 -10.75
N LEU A 81 -35.13 20.27 -11.64
CA LEU A 81 -35.85 21.53 -11.40
C LEU A 81 -36.97 21.38 -10.36
N LEU A 82 -37.61 20.21 -10.29
CA LEU A 82 -38.66 19.89 -9.32
C LEU A 82 -38.14 19.42 -7.96
N GLY A 83 -36.85 19.53 -7.70
CA GLY A 83 -36.26 19.13 -6.41
C GLY A 83 -36.09 17.62 -6.23
N ARG A 84 -36.14 16.86 -7.31
CA ARG A 84 -35.92 15.41 -7.34
C ARG A 84 -36.95 14.58 -6.55
N PRO A 85 -38.23 14.71 -6.81
CA PRO A 85 -39.28 13.95 -6.09
C PRO A 85 -39.14 12.45 -6.35
N SER A 86 -39.43 11.62 -5.33
CA SER A 86 -39.28 10.17 -5.40
C SER A 86 -40.29 9.51 -6.35
N ASP A 87 -41.45 10.12 -6.53
CA ASP A 87 -42.56 9.68 -7.38
C ASP A 87 -42.54 10.28 -8.79
N PHE A 88 -41.42 10.92 -9.19
CA PHE A 88 -41.30 11.64 -10.48
C PHE A 88 -41.67 10.78 -11.68
N ALA A 89 -41.22 9.55 -11.71
CA ALA A 89 -41.46 8.64 -12.84
C ALA A 89 -42.94 8.31 -13.01
N ASP A 90 -43.70 8.30 -11.92
CA ASP A 90 -45.10 7.93 -11.89
C ASP A 90 -46.02 9.14 -12.16
N THR A 91 -45.61 10.31 -11.71
CA THR A 91 -46.44 11.55 -11.73
C THR A 91 -46.15 12.48 -12.89
N PHE A 92 -44.88 12.53 -13.34
CA PHE A 92 -44.48 13.46 -14.40
C PHE A 92 -44.88 12.98 -15.81
N ARG A 93 -45.55 13.87 -16.55
CA ARG A 93 -45.96 13.64 -17.93
C ARG A 93 -45.40 14.78 -18.80
N PRO A 94 -44.29 14.59 -19.52
CA PRO A 94 -43.76 15.61 -20.41
C PRO A 94 -44.59 15.72 -21.69
N PRO A 95 -44.57 16.86 -22.38
CA PRO A 95 -45.05 16.90 -23.76
C PRO A 95 -44.26 15.93 -24.64
N PRO A 96 -44.85 15.45 -25.76
CA PRO A 96 -44.17 14.58 -26.70
C PRO A 96 -42.77 15.11 -27.09
N ALA A 97 -41.82 14.19 -27.31
CA ALA A 97 -40.47 14.59 -27.68
C ALA A 97 -40.49 15.30 -29.05
N PRO A 98 -39.78 16.45 -29.21
CA PRO A 98 -39.64 17.08 -30.51
C PRO A 98 -38.98 16.12 -31.52
N VAL A 99 -39.29 16.31 -32.83
CA VAL A 99 -38.69 15.50 -33.92
C VAL A 99 -37.15 15.54 -33.90
N ASP A 100 -36.54 16.60 -33.41
CA ASP A 100 -35.09 16.72 -33.24
C ASP A 100 -34.48 15.70 -32.27
N ASP A 101 -35.24 15.13 -31.33
CA ASP A 101 -34.80 14.07 -30.44
C ASP A 101 -34.53 12.76 -31.22
N ALA A 102 -35.12 12.57 -32.41
CA ALA A 102 -34.84 11.43 -33.29
C ALA A 102 -33.35 11.42 -33.74
N ARG A 103 -32.75 12.59 -33.89
CA ARG A 103 -31.32 12.72 -34.25
C ARG A 103 -30.38 12.23 -33.16
N TYR A 104 -30.86 11.97 -31.93
CA TYR A 104 -30.04 11.42 -30.86
C TYR A 104 -29.51 10.02 -31.19
N GLY A 105 -30.28 9.24 -31.98
CA GLY A 105 -29.97 7.87 -32.33
C GLY A 105 -29.18 7.73 -33.65
N GLN A 106 -28.67 8.83 -34.26
CA GLN A 106 -28.01 8.76 -35.57
C GLN A 106 -26.72 9.58 -35.66
N PHE A 107 -25.81 9.18 -36.53
CA PHE A 107 -24.65 9.96 -36.94
C PHE A 107 -24.29 9.61 -38.43
N CYS A 108 -23.61 10.53 -39.10
CA CYS A 108 -23.17 10.36 -40.48
C CYS A 108 -21.68 10.69 -40.58
N LEU A 109 -20.92 9.81 -41.23
CA LEU A 109 -19.52 9.99 -41.59
C LEU A 109 -19.33 10.38 -43.06
N GLY A 110 -20.41 10.40 -43.85
CA GLY A 110 -20.38 10.57 -45.31
C GLY A 110 -19.76 11.88 -45.79
N GLU A 111 -19.82 12.94 -44.97
CA GLU A 111 -19.24 14.25 -45.31
C GLU A 111 -17.72 14.32 -45.14
N LEU A 112 -17.11 13.35 -44.45
CA LEU A 112 -15.67 13.34 -44.20
C LEU A 112 -14.91 12.85 -45.43
N ALA A 113 -13.67 13.33 -45.58
CA ALA A 113 -12.73 12.80 -46.57
C ALA A 113 -12.61 11.27 -46.41
N GLU A 114 -12.55 10.57 -47.55
CA GLU A 114 -12.64 9.12 -47.59
C GLU A 114 -11.62 8.41 -46.67
N PRO A 115 -10.32 8.78 -46.63
CA PRO A 115 -9.36 8.12 -45.78
C PRO A 115 -9.72 8.25 -44.28
N CYS A 116 -10.12 9.44 -43.81
CA CYS A 116 -10.54 9.70 -42.43
C CYS A 116 -11.83 8.95 -42.07
N ARG A 117 -12.77 8.86 -43.02
CA ARG A 117 -14.01 8.08 -42.87
C ARG A 117 -13.70 6.60 -42.62
N VAL A 118 -12.78 6.02 -43.41
CA VAL A 118 -12.33 4.63 -43.27
C VAL A 118 -11.68 4.42 -41.89
N GLU A 119 -10.78 5.31 -41.48
CA GLU A 119 -10.15 5.26 -40.15
C GLU A 119 -11.17 5.27 -39.03
N ILE A 120 -12.13 6.21 -39.05
CA ILE A 120 -13.15 6.32 -38.02
C ILE A 120 -14.04 5.08 -37.99
N THR A 121 -14.47 4.59 -39.18
CA THR A 121 -15.28 3.38 -39.25
C THR A 121 -14.55 2.18 -38.65
N PHE A 122 -13.31 1.96 -39.06
CA PHE A 122 -12.47 0.89 -38.50
C PHE A 122 -12.33 0.99 -36.98
N ALA A 123 -11.97 2.17 -36.52
CA ALA A 123 -11.79 2.38 -35.07
C ALA A 123 -13.09 2.20 -34.28
N LEU A 124 -14.25 2.59 -34.84
CA LEU A 124 -15.57 2.33 -34.23
C LEU A 124 -15.89 0.83 -34.16
N GLN A 125 -15.60 0.08 -35.24
CA GLN A 125 -15.80 -1.37 -35.25
C GLN A 125 -14.97 -2.07 -34.17
N ILE A 126 -13.70 -1.73 -34.03
CA ILE A 126 -12.84 -2.27 -32.95
C ILE A 126 -13.31 -1.83 -31.56
N TYR A 127 -13.63 -0.55 -31.41
CA TYR A 127 -14.09 0.00 -30.12
C TYR A 127 -15.36 -0.67 -29.60
N THR A 128 -16.30 -0.93 -30.50
CA THR A 128 -17.61 -1.53 -30.18
C THR A 128 -17.58 -3.02 -29.85
N GLN A 129 -16.47 -3.72 -30.14
CA GLN A 129 -16.27 -5.10 -29.68
C GLN A 129 -16.27 -5.22 -28.13
N THR A 130 -15.87 -4.16 -27.44
CA THR A 130 -15.71 -4.17 -25.98
C THR A 130 -16.46 -3.04 -25.27
N HIS A 131 -17.05 -2.10 -26.03
CA HIS A 131 -17.71 -0.91 -25.48
C HIS A 131 -19.06 -0.68 -26.16
N VAL A 132 -20.02 -0.25 -25.36
CA VAL A 132 -21.28 0.26 -25.93
C VAL A 132 -21.08 1.69 -26.41
N LEU A 133 -21.43 1.95 -27.66
CA LEU A 133 -21.29 3.27 -28.28
C LEU A 133 -22.55 4.13 -28.01
N SER A 134 -22.34 5.43 -27.83
CA SER A 134 -23.41 6.41 -27.87
C SER A 134 -23.37 7.17 -29.20
N PRO A 135 -24.38 7.05 -30.08
CA PRO A 135 -24.44 7.83 -31.32
C PRO A 135 -24.31 9.31 -31.10
N PHE A 136 -24.88 9.80 -30.01
CA PHE A 136 -24.75 11.21 -29.58
C PHE A 136 -23.28 11.61 -29.32
N SER A 137 -22.46 10.72 -28.75
CA SER A 137 -21.02 11.00 -28.53
C SER A 137 -20.27 11.09 -29.84
N VAL A 138 -20.58 10.23 -30.83
CA VAL A 138 -20.02 10.32 -32.17
C VAL A 138 -20.35 11.65 -32.84
N ARG A 139 -21.63 12.02 -32.85
CA ARG A 139 -22.06 13.32 -33.39
C ARG A 139 -21.35 14.51 -32.77
N ASN A 140 -21.18 14.51 -31.45
CA ASN A 140 -20.49 15.60 -30.80
C ASN A 140 -18.98 15.59 -31.11
N MET A 141 -18.37 14.44 -31.29
CA MET A 141 -16.99 14.33 -31.74
C MET A 141 -16.82 14.90 -33.15
N LEU A 142 -17.71 14.52 -34.10
CA LEU A 142 -17.65 14.95 -35.51
C LEU A 142 -17.72 16.47 -35.69
N ARG A 143 -18.34 17.22 -34.75
CA ARG A 143 -18.38 18.68 -34.77
C ARG A 143 -17.01 19.36 -34.76
N PHE A 144 -16.00 18.66 -34.26
CA PHE A 144 -14.64 19.17 -34.11
C PHE A 144 -13.68 18.59 -35.16
N ILE A 145 -14.17 17.71 -36.05
CA ILE A 145 -13.37 17.08 -37.10
C ILE A 145 -13.62 17.86 -38.41
N PRO A 146 -12.57 18.45 -39.02
CA PRO A 146 -12.72 19.07 -40.35
C PRO A 146 -13.15 18.06 -41.39
N VAL A 147 -13.99 18.46 -42.32
CA VAL A 147 -14.52 17.58 -43.40
C VAL A 147 -13.43 17.14 -44.38
N ASP A 148 -12.40 17.95 -44.57
CA ASP A 148 -11.24 17.74 -45.41
C ASP A 148 -10.06 17.03 -44.70
N LEU A 149 -10.23 16.66 -43.42
CA LEU A 149 -9.20 15.95 -42.67
C LEU A 149 -8.89 14.58 -43.31
N VAL A 150 -7.61 14.33 -43.63
CA VAL A 150 -7.18 13.09 -44.25
C VAL A 150 -6.99 11.97 -43.22
N SER A 151 -6.44 12.26 -42.08
CA SER A 151 -6.25 11.28 -41.01
C SER A 151 -6.65 11.81 -39.62
N LEU A 152 -7.38 10.99 -38.87
CA LEU A 152 -7.75 11.29 -37.47
C LEU A 152 -6.52 11.40 -36.58
N LEU A 153 -5.40 10.79 -36.98
CA LEU A 153 -4.14 10.84 -36.24
C LEU A 153 -3.48 12.22 -36.26
N ASP A 154 -3.75 13.02 -37.31
CA ASP A 154 -3.18 14.35 -37.51
C ASP A 154 -3.93 15.44 -36.70
N LEU A 155 -5.08 15.09 -36.14
CA LEU A 155 -5.88 16.05 -35.36
C LEU A 155 -5.38 16.17 -33.92
N ASP A 156 -5.10 17.41 -33.46
CA ASP A 156 -4.67 17.70 -32.11
C ASP A 156 -5.86 17.74 -31.12
N ASP A 157 -5.61 17.25 -29.89
CA ASP A 157 -6.57 17.29 -28.75
C ASP A 157 -7.02 18.73 -28.41
N THR A 158 -6.19 19.73 -28.68
CA THR A 158 -6.46 21.15 -28.38
C THR A 158 -7.68 21.70 -29.10
N ARG A 159 -8.09 21.05 -30.19
CA ARG A 159 -9.29 21.42 -30.93
C ARG A 159 -10.59 21.18 -30.18
N PHE A 160 -10.54 20.34 -29.15
CA PHE A 160 -11.70 20.08 -28.31
C PHE A 160 -11.72 21.03 -27.09
N PRO A 161 -12.75 21.88 -26.93
CA PRO A 161 -12.80 22.82 -25.83
C PRO A 161 -12.99 22.08 -24.49
N GLY A 162 -12.05 22.17 -23.58
CA GLY A 162 -12.13 21.73 -22.21
C GLY A 162 -12.66 20.31 -22.01
N LYS A 163 -13.88 20.19 -21.43
CA LYS A 163 -14.56 18.92 -21.18
C LYS A 163 -15.60 18.59 -22.26
N ALA A 164 -15.28 18.83 -23.52
CA ALA A 164 -16.21 18.58 -24.63
C ALA A 164 -16.74 17.14 -24.64
N VAL A 165 -18.05 17.01 -24.87
CA VAL A 165 -18.67 15.70 -25.12
C VAL A 165 -18.12 15.17 -26.43
N GLY A 166 -17.61 13.92 -26.43
CA GLY A 166 -16.97 13.31 -27.60
C GLY A 166 -15.44 13.23 -27.53
N MET A 167 -14.78 14.09 -26.73
CA MET A 167 -13.33 14.05 -26.56
C MET A 167 -12.80 12.68 -26.05
N GLY A 168 -13.51 12.07 -25.10
CA GLY A 168 -13.16 10.74 -24.62
C GLY A 168 -13.24 9.67 -25.68
N LEU A 169 -14.24 9.74 -26.56
CA LEU A 169 -14.38 8.84 -27.71
C LEU A 169 -13.25 9.10 -28.72
N PHE A 170 -13.00 10.34 -29.10
CA PHE A 170 -11.90 10.73 -29.99
C PHE A 170 -10.57 10.12 -29.55
N ARG A 171 -10.20 10.29 -28.29
CA ARG A 171 -8.97 9.71 -27.72
C ARG A 171 -8.94 8.18 -27.81
N SER A 172 -10.08 7.53 -27.57
CA SER A 172 -10.18 6.07 -27.66
C SER A 172 -10.02 5.57 -29.09
N LEU A 173 -10.67 6.21 -30.06
CA LEU A 173 -10.54 5.85 -31.47
C LEU A 173 -9.12 6.10 -31.99
N ARG A 174 -8.54 7.24 -31.61
CA ARG A 174 -7.16 7.57 -31.95
C ARG A 174 -6.15 6.56 -31.37
N ALA A 175 -6.38 6.08 -30.15
CA ALA A 175 -5.54 5.05 -29.54
C ALA A 175 -5.57 3.73 -30.33
N VAL A 176 -6.76 3.32 -30.80
CA VAL A 176 -6.90 2.14 -31.68
C VAL A 176 -6.08 2.34 -32.97
N LEU A 177 -6.27 3.46 -33.64
CA LEU A 177 -5.57 3.76 -34.93
C LEU A 177 -4.06 3.85 -34.75
N ARG A 178 -3.58 4.51 -33.69
CA ARG A 178 -2.13 4.64 -33.42
C ARG A 178 -1.46 3.28 -33.27
N LYS A 179 -2.13 2.34 -32.61
CA LYS A 179 -1.60 0.99 -32.43
C LYS A 179 -1.45 0.25 -33.78
N ASP A 180 -2.47 0.29 -34.63
CA ASP A 180 -2.45 -0.34 -35.93
C ASP A 180 -1.50 0.38 -36.90
N ARG A 181 -1.40 1.72 -36.79
CA ARG A 181 -0.50 2.54 -37.64
C ARG A 181 0.97 2.19 -37.40
N VAL A 182 1.37 2.01 -36.16
CA VAL A 182 2.73 1.59 -35.80
C VAL A 182 3.09 0.25 -36.45
N GLN A 183 2.16 -0.70 -36.44
CA GLN A 183 2.37 -1.99 -37.11
C GLN A 183 2.46 -1.85 -38.64
N PHE A 184 1.65 -0.97 -39.21
CA PHE A 184 1.67 -0.68 -40.65
C PHE A 184 2.99 -0.01 -41.07
N ASP A 185 3.48 0.97 -40.32
CA ASP A 185 4.71 1.71 -40.61
C ASP A 185 5.98 0.91 -40.29
N GLY A 186 5.88 -0.19 -39.52
CA GLY A 186 7.03 -0.97 -39.06
C GLY A 186 7.94 -0.19 -38.10
N THR A 187 7.42 0.82 -37.42
CA THR A 187 8.20 1.73 -36.58
C THR A 187 8.67 1.04 -35.31
N ASP A 188 9.98 1.08 -35.03
CA ASP A 188 10.51 0.69 -33.71
C ASP A 188 10.17 1.76 -32.65
N LEU A 189 9.19 1.44 -31.81
CA LEU A 189 8.73 2.29 -30.73
C LEU A 189 9.78 2.55 -29.63
N THR A 190 10.86 1.78 -29.63
CA THR A 190 11.91 1.87 -28.64
C THR A 190 13.19 2.56 -29.15
N ALA A 191 13.23 2.95 -30.42
CA ALA A 191 14.39 3.63 -31.00
C ALA A 191 14.62 5.02 -30.40
N GLY A 192 13.56 5.77 -30.12
CA GLY A 192 13.65 7.13 -29.59
C GLY A 192 13.88 7.22 -28.07
N ASP A 193 14.06 8.45 -27.58
CA ASP A 193 14.23 8.76 -26.16
C ASP A 193 12.90 9.00 -25.41
N VAL A 194 11.77 8.86 -26.08
CA VAL A 194 10.43 8.95 -25.49
C VAL A 194 9.60 7.76 -25.94
N TRP A 195 9.21 6.92 -24.99
CA TRP A 195 8.43 5.72 -25.26
C TRP A 195 6.98 5.90 -24.83
N ASP A 196 6.05 5.64 -25.72
CA ASP A 196 4.62 5.57 -25.39
C ASP A 196 4.31 4.20 -24.78
N CYS A 197 3.98 4.21 -23.49
CA CYS A 197 3.73 2.97 -22.74
C CYS A 197 2.50 2.20 -23.24
N GLU A 198 1.51 2.89 -23.80
CA GLU A 198 0.31 2.25 -24.34
C GLU A 198 0.61 1.51 -25.64
N LEU A 199 1.33 2.16 -26.55
CA LEU A 199 1.75 1.57 -27.82
C LEU A 199 2.68 0.36 -27.62
N LEU A 200 3.55 0.42 -26.62
CA LEU A 200 4.41 -0.70 -26.21
C LEU A 200 3.64 -1.84 -25.50
N GLY A 201 2.33 -1.70 -25.29
CA GLY A 201 1.55 -2.69 -24.57
C GLY A 201 1.91 -2.83 -23.08
N LEU A 202 2.58 -1.83 -22.52
CA LEU A 202 2.90 -1.83 -21.10
C LEU A 202 1.63 -1.60 -20.28
N ASN A 203 1.52 -2.34 -19.19
CA ASN A 203 0.34 -2.28 -18.34
C ASN A 203 0.58 -1.49 -17.08
N ALA A 204 -0.41 -0.67 -16.71
CA ALA A 204 -0.52 -0.14 -15.36
C ALA A 204 -1.12 -1.22 -14.46
N LYS A 205 -0.37 -1.68 -13.45
CA LYS A 205 -0.90 -2.59 -12.44
C LYS A 205 -1.71 -1.84 -11.41
N THR A 206 -2.99 -2.18 -11.32
CA THR A 206 -3.84 -1.81 -10.20
C THR A 206 -4.46 -3.08 -9.63
N GLY A 207 -3.91 -3.55 -8.53
CA GLY A 207 -4.36 -4.80 -7.90
C GLY A 207 -4.16 -6.02 -8.79
N ARG A 208 -5.24 -6.81 -9.00
CA ARG A 208 -5.21 -8.02 -9.85
C ARG A 208 -5.32 -7.74 -11.34
N ARG A 209 -5.81 -6.59 -11.74
CA ARG A 209 -6.07 -6.27 -13.15
C ARG A 209 -4.95 -5.41 -13.72
N SER A 210 -4.49 -5.81 -14.87
CA SER A 210 -3.58 -5.04 -15.71
C SER A 210 -4.44 -4.19 -16.66
N TYR A 211 -4.22 -2.90 -16.67
CA TYR A 211 -4.89 -1.98 -17.60
C TYR A 211 -3.86 -1.40 -18.56
N PRO A 212 -4.26 -1.08 -19.81
CA PRO A 212 -3.38 -0.31 -20.69
C PRO A 212 -2.94 0.99 -19.99
N ALA A 213 -1.70 1.35 -20.22
CA ALA A 213 -1.10 2.56 -19.62
C ALA A 213 -1.43 3.82 -20.44
N VAL A 214 -2.71 4.10 -20.61
CA VAL A 214 -3.21 5.20 -21.45
C VAL A 214 -2.55 6.53 -21.08
N GLY A 215 -1.98 7.22 -22.09
CA GLY A 215 -1.35 8.52 -21.96
C GLY A 215 -0.08 8.53 -21.08
N SER A 216 0.49 7.38 -20.77
CA SER A 216 1.74 7.27 -20.01
C SER A 216 2.93 7.19 -20.95
N VAL A 217 3.96 7.99 -20.67
CA VAL A 217 5.22 7.97 -21.42
C VAL A 217 6.40 7.71 -20.47
N LEU A 218 7.47 7.14 -21.02
CA LEU A 218 8.80 7.08 -20.41
C LEU A 218 9.69 8.04 -21.22
N ASP A 219 10.12 9.13 -20.58
CA ASP A 219 10.99 10.14 -21.17
C ASP A 219 12.40 9.95 -20.61
N PHE A 220 13.33 9.49 -21.45
CA PHE A 220 14.70 9.18 -21.08
C PHE A 220 15.65 10.38 -21.23
N ARG A 221 15.23 11.48 -21.86
CA ARG A 221 16.05 12.68 -22.08
C ARG A 221 16.67 13.29 -20.82
N PRO A 222 16.01 13.21 -19.62
CA PRO A 222 16.63 13.67 -18.39
C PRO A 222 17.84 12.84 -17.90
N VAL A 223 18.09 11.65 -18.46
CA VAL A 223 19.31 10.88 -18.23
C VAL A 223 20.36 11.41 -19.21
N ARG A 224 21.31 12.22 -18.72
CA ARG A 224 22.25 12.98 -19.56
C ARG A 224 23.28 12.09 -20.24
N GLN A 225 23.90 11.18 -19.49
CA GLN A 225 24.91 10.25 -20.00
C GLN A 225 24.26 9.30 -21.02
N SER A 226 24.75 9.34 -22.27
CA SER A 226 24.23 8.51 -23.36
C SER A 226 24.37 7.02 -23.06
N TRP A 227 25.50 6.59 -22.53
CA TRP A 227 25.76 5.22 -22.14
C TRP A 227 24.76 4.70 -21.10
N LEU A 228 24.47 5.51 -20.05
CA LEU A 228 23.56 5.14 -18.96
C LEU A 228 22.12 5.10 -19.44
N ARG A 229 21.75 6.01 -20.37
CA ARG A 229 20.44 6.06 -21.00
C ARG A 229 20.18 4.80 -21.84
N GLU A 230 21.15 4.40 -22.65
CA GLU A 230 21.03 3.18 -23.49
C GLU A 230 20.99 1.91 -22.60
N LEU A 231 21.80 1.83 -21.54
CA LEU A 231 21.70 0.73 -20.57
C LEU A 231 20.31 0.62 -19.97
N LEU A 232 19.69 1.74 -19.57
CA LEU A 232 18.34 1.75 -19.03
C LEU A 232 17.32 1.28 -20.07
N LYS A 233 17.40 1.77 -21.31
CA LYS A 233 16.51 1.34 -22.39
C LYS A 233 16.63 -0.16 -22.63
N GLU A 234 17.85 -0.69 -22.72
CA GLU A 234 18.08 -2.11 -22.95
C GLU A 234 17.58 -2.97 -21.80
N PHE A 235 17.79 -2.53 -20.56
CA PHE A 235 17.23 -3.17 -19.38
C PHE A 235 15.69 -3.25 -19.46
N LEU A 236 15.02 -2.17 -19.88
CA LEU A 236 13.56 -2.12 -19.98
C LEU A 236 13.04 -2.97 -21.15
N ARG A 237 13.75 -3.03 -22.30
CA ARG A 237 13.43 -3.94 -23.42
C ARG A 237 13.46 -5.38 -22.97
N SER A 238 14.50 -5.76 -22.23
CA SER A 238 14.76 -7.14 -21.81
C SER A 238 13.86 -7.64 -20.69
N THR A 239 13.32 -6.74 -19.81
CA THR A 239 12.69 -7.14 -18.54
C THR A 239 11.18 -7.04 -18.49
N HIS A 240 10.52 -6.44 -19.46
CA HIS A 240 9.06 -6.30 -19.57
C HIS A 240 8.36 -5.87 -18.26
N LEU A 241 8.88 -4.84 -17.60
CA LEU A 241 8.36 -4.34 -16.33
C LEU A 241 7.03 -3.60 -16.52
N ASP A 242 6.21 -3.56 -15.46
CA ASP A 242 5.03 -2.68 -15.46
C ASP A 242 5.43 -1.20 -15.43
N VAL A 243 4.53 -0.33 -15.92
CA VAL A 243 4.78 1.12 -16.06
C VAL A 243 5.24 1.77 -14.75
N ALA A 244 4.65 1.40 -13.60
CA ALA A 244 5.02 1.99 -12.33
C ALA A 244 6.45 1.59 -11.91
N THR A 245 6.86 0.38 -12.22
CA THR A 245 8.21 -0.11 -11.96
C THR A 245 9.22 0.50 -12.94
N SER A 246 8.86 0.62 -14.22
CA SER A 246 9.68 1.30 -15.24
C SER A 246 9.92 2.78 -14.89
N LYS A 247 8.86 3.51 -14.52
CA LYS A 247 8.98 4.91 -14.06
C LYS A 247 9.87 5.05 -12.81
N ARG A 248 9.77 4.11 -11.87
CA ARG A 248 10.66 4.12 -10.68
C ARG A 248 12.11 3.84 -11.04
N THR A 249 12.37 2.94 -11.98
CA THR A 249 13.71 2.65 -12.46
C THR A 249 14.28 3.87 -13.20
N LEU A 250 13.49 4.50 -14.07
CA LEU A 250 13.85 5.75 -14.74
C LEU A 250 14.19 6.85 -13.72
N THR A 251 13.33 7.10 -12.73
CA THR A 251 13.60 8.08 -11.65
C THR A 251 14.90 7.77 -10.91
N ALA A 252 15.16 6.49 -10.62
CA ALA A 252 16.39 6.08 -9.97
C ALA A 252 17.62 6.35 -10.84
N THR A 253 17.52 6.08 -12.14
CA THR A 253 18.61 6.36 -13.10
C THR A 253 18.82 7.86 -13.30
N MET A 254 17.77 8.67 -13.26
CA MET A 254 17.89 10.14 -13.30
C MET A 254 18.68 10.69 -12.10
N ILE A 255 18.45 10.16 -10.89
CA ILE A 255 19.20 10.54 -9.69
C ILE A 255 20.68 10.15 -9.86
N ALA A 256 20.96 8.96 -10.35
CA ALA A 256 22.32 8.51 -10.63
C ALA A 256 23.00 9.39 -11.71
N SER A 257 22.25 9.71 -12.77
CA SER A 257 22.72 10.63 -13.82
C SER A 257 23.10 12.00 -13.29
N GLN A 258 22.25 12.59 -12.43
CA GLN A 258 22.52 13.87 -11.79
C GLN A 258 23.79 13.83 -10.90
N ALA A 259 24.01 12.73 -10.18
CA ALA A 259 25.20 12.57 -9.37
C ALA A 259 26.46 12.43 -10.25
N LEU A 260 26.38 11.68 -11.35
CA LEU A 260 27.50 11.54 -12.30
C LEU A 260 27.80 12.83 -13.05
N ASP A 261 26.82 13.67 -13.32
CA ASP A 261 26.97 14.99 -13.95
C ASP A 261 27.90 15.94 -13.15
N THR A 262 28.05 15.70 -11.84
CA THR A 262 28.95 16.45 -10.98
C THR A 262 30.39 15.91 -10.98
N ARG A 263 30.63 14.79 -11.67
CA ARG A 263 31.95 14.14 -11.74
C ARG A 263 32.63 14.49 -13.04
N SER A 264 33.96 14.69 -12.97
CA SER A 264 34.77 15.11 -14.14
C SER A 264 34.71 14.11 -15.31
N HIS A 265 34.52 12.81 -15.01
CA HIS A 265 34.49 11.73 -16.01
C HIS A 265 33.14 11.03 -16.05
N GLY A 266 32.05 11.68 -15.58
CA GLY A 266 30.73 11.07 -15.48
C GLY A 266 30.12 10.62 -16.82
N ASP A 267 30.55 11.25 -17.93
CA ASP A 267 30.11 10.92 -19.29
C ASP A 267 30.92 9.78 -19.94
N ASP A 268 32.12 9.47 -19.42
CA ASP A 268 32.97 8.40 -19.95
C ASP A 268 32.84 7.12 -19.10
N PRO A 269 32.17 6.09 -19.59
CA PRO A 269 31.97 4.86 -18.84
C PRO A 269 33.27 4.12 -18.51
N THR A 270 34.36 4.35 -19.27
CA THR A 270 35.64 3.64 -19.11
C THR A 270 36.49 4.17 -17.94
N GLU A 271 36.23 5.42 -17.51
CA GLU A 271 36.97 6.07 -16.42
C GLU A 271 36.24 6.01 -15.07
N LEU A 272 35.04 5.40 -15.02
CA LEU A 272 34.26 5.32 -13.80
C LEU A 272 34.88 4.38 -12.77
N GLY A 273 34.82 4.80 -11.50
CA GLY A 273 35.37 4.01 -10.39
C GLY A 273 34.47 3.99 -9.15
N TYR A 274 35.05 3.47 -8.08
CA TYR A 274 34.34 3.34 -6.79
C TYR A 274 33.88 4.71 -6.23
N ALA A 275 34.65 5.77 -6.45
CA ALA A 275 34.29 7.11 -6.00
C ALA A 275 33.02 7.64 -6.70
N ASP A 276 32.84 7.30 -7.98
CA ASP A 276 31.68 7.72 -8.77
C ASP A 276 30.43 6.98 -8.33
N MET A 277 30.53 5.66 -8.06
CA MET A 277 29.43 4.93 -7.47
C MET A 277 29.09 5.42 -6.06
N THR A 278 30.09 5.86 -5.29
CA THR A 278 29.86 6.48 -3.97
C THR A 278 29.06 7.77 -4.12
N ALA A 279 29.41 8.64 -5.07
CA ALA A 279 28.66 9.86 -5.36
C ALA A 279 27.20 9.54 -5.79
N VAL A 280 26.99 8.51 -6.59
CA VAL A 280 25.64 8.05 -6.96
C VAL A 280 24.85 7.64 -5.71
N VAL A 281 25.45 6.89 -4.78
CA VAL A 281 24.79 6.50 -3.52
C VAL A 281 24.44 7.72 -2.65
N GLU A 282 25.33 8.69 -2.58
CA GLU A 282 25.07 9.97 -1.89
C GLU A 282 23.93 10.75 -2.55
N GLY A 283 23.84 10.73 -3.88
CA GLY A 283 22.71 11.28 -4.63
C GLY A 283 21.37 10.70 -4.21
N PHE A 284 21.30 9.40 -3.96
CA PHE A 284 20.09 8.77 -3.40
C PHE A 284 19.79 9.24 -1.97
N GLN A 285 20.79 9.46 -1.14
CA GLN A 285 20.59 9.96 0.23
C GLN A 285 20.03 11.39 0.26
N GLN A 286 20.42 12.21 -0.70
CA GLN A 286 20.01 13.62 -0.83
C GLN A 286 18.75 13.80 -1.69
N SER A 287 18.21 12.74 -2.29
CA SER A 287 17.08 12.83 -3.23
C SER A 287 15.85 13.49 -2.59
N LEU A 288 15.18 14.33 -3.38
CA LEU A 288 14.00 15.08 -2.96
C LEU A 288 12.71 14.41 -3.46
N ASN A 289 11.59 14.65 -2.78
CA ASN A 289 10.26 14.30 -3.25
C ASN A 289 9.72 15.40 -4.19
N GLN A 290 8.47 15.23 -4.69
CA GLN A 290 7.81 16.18 -5.58
C GLN A 290 7.58 17.57 -4.93
N ASP A 291 7.55 17.64 -3.60
CA ASP A 291 7.35 18.88 -2.83
C ASP A 291 8.69 19.57 -2.48
N GLY A 292 9.81 19.09 -3.03
CA GLY A 292 11.15 19.64 -2.76
C GLY A 292 11.71 19.30 -1.37
N LYS A 293 11.06 18.42 -0.60
CA LYS A 293 11.54 17.93 0.69
C LYS A 293 12.34 16.65 0.50
N THR A 294 13.27 16.38 1.41
CA THR A 294 14.02 15.12 1.40
C THR A 294 13.09 13.91 1.35
N ALA A 295 13.33 13.00 0.42
CA ALA A 295 12.54 11.79 0.28
C ALA A 295 12.65 10.90 1.54
N SER A 296 11.58 10.19 1.89
CA SER A 296 11.60 9.29 3.04
C SER A 296 12.69 8.21 2.89
N PRO A 297 13.28 7.71 4.00
CA PRO A 297 14.29 6.65 3.96
C PRO A 297 13.86 5.43 3.14
N THR A 298 12.61 5.01 3.31
CA THR A 298 12.00 3.91 2.54
C THR A 298 11.99 4.20 1.03
N ARG A 299 11.65 5.42 0.63
CA ARG A 299 11.62 5.81 -0.79
C ARG A 299 13.02 5.84 -1.38
N ARG A 300 13.99 6.40 -0.67
CA ARG A 300 15.41 6.42 -1.07
C ARG A 300 15.95 5.00 -1.25
N ALA A 301 15.72 4.13 -0.27
CA ALA A 301 16.12 2.72 -0.35
C ALA A 301 15.47 1.99 -1.54
N GLN A 302 14.18 2.23 -1.81
CA GLN A 302 13.49 1.64 -2.97
C GLN A 302 14.11 2.08 -4.30
N LEU A 303 14.43 3.36 -4.46
CA LEU A 303 15.06 3.89 -5.68
C LEU A 303 16.47 3.32 -5.85
N TYR A 304 17.28 3.33 -4.80
CA TYR A 304 18.60 2.71 -4.80
C TYR A 304 18.55 1.22 -5.20
N ILE A 305 17.65 0.45 -4.62
CA ILE A 305 17.49 -0.97 -4.96
C ILE A 305 17.12 -1.14 -6.44
N ARG A 306 16.27 -0.27 -7.00
CA ARG A 306 15.92 -0.32 -8.42
C ARG A 306 17.12 -0.05 -9.33
N PHE A 307 17.92 0.95 -9.01
CA PHE A 307 19.16 1.22 -9.73
C PHE A 307 20.14 0.04 -9.64
N LYS A 308 20.32 -0.50 -8.43
CA LYS A 308 21.19 -1.68 -8.21
C LYS A 308 20.74 -2.91 -9.01
N ILE A 309 19.43 -3.16 -9.08
CA ILE A 309 18.89 -4.28 -9.89
C ILE A 309 19.23 -4.06 -11.37
N MET A 310 19.05 -2.86 -11.90
CA MET A 310 19.38 -2.52 -13.28
C MET A 310 20.88 -2.71 -13.57
N ILE A 311 21.76 -2.11 -12.79
CA ILE A 311 23.22 -2.22 -12.98
C ILE A 311 23.69 -3.67 -12.88
N ASN A 312 23.19 -4.43 -11.89
CA ASN A 312 23.56 -5.83 -11.76
C ASN A 312 23.03 -6.70 -12.92
N PHE A 313 21.88 -6.36 -13.48
CA PHE A 313 21.37 -6.99 -14.69
C PHE A 313 22.31 -6.69 -15.87
N CYS A 314 22.60 -5.42 -16.14
CA CYS A 314 23.44 -4.99 -17.25
C CYS A 314 24.84 -5.61 -17.19
N ARG A 315 25.45 -5.70 -15.99
CA ARG A 315 26.74 -6.40 -15.83
C ARG A 315 26.65 -7.88 -16.18
N ARG A 316 25.64 -8.58 -15.67
CA ARG A 316 25.47 -10.02 -15.94
C ARG A 316 25.14 -10.33 -17.40
N SER A 317 24.56 -9.38 -18.11
CA SER A 317 24.19 -9.50 -19.53
C SER A 317 25.29 -9.02 -20.48
N GLY A 318 26.48 -8.66 -20.00
CA GLY A 318 27.57 -8.18 -20.84
C GLY A 318 27.39 -6.77 -21.38
N LEU A 319 26.37 -6.04 -20.94
CA LEU A 319 26.06 -4.69 -21.44
C LEU A 319 26.96 -3.58 -20.84
N MET A 320 27.85 -3.96 -19.94
CA MET A 320 28.74 -3.02 -19.21
C MET A 320 30.21 -3.47 -19.31
N GLU A 321 30.62 -4.02 -20.42
CA GLU A 321 32.01 -4.48 -20.63
C GLU A 321 33.00 -3.33 -20.56
N ASP A 322 32.62 -2.15 -21.10
CA ASP A 322 33.43 -0.93 -21.08
C ASP A 322 33.46 -0.22 -19.71
N VAL A 323 32.59 -0.61 -18.77
CA VAL A 323 32.55 -0.01 -17.43
C VAL A 323 33.40 -0.79 -16.46
N PRO A 324 34.46 -0.19 -15.86
CA PRO A 324 35.35 -0.88 -14.93
C PRO A 324 34.63 -1.59 -13.79
N SER A 325 35.17 -2.72 -13.35
CA SER A 325 34.65 -3.46 -12.20
C SER A 325 34.70 -2.65 -10.90
N SER A 326 35.61 -1.68 -10.82
CA SER A 326 35.72 -0.70 -9.72
C SER A 326 34.49 0.22 -9.56
N PHE A 327 33.68 0.40 -10.61
CA PHE A 327 32.36 1.07 -10.48
C PHE A 327 31.39 0.13 -9.78
N ALA A 328 31.61 -0.12 -8.50
CA ALA A 328 30.94 -1.09 -7.68
C ALA A 328 30.21 -0.47 -6.50
N PHE A 329 29.11 -1.09 -6.08
CA PHE A 329 28.34 -0.61 -4.94
C PHE A 329 29.15 -0.71 -3.64
N PRO A 330 29.11 0.31 -2.76
CA PRO A 330 29.74 0.27 -1.45
C PRO A 330 29.21 -0.87 -0.60
N ASP A 331 30.02 -1.33 0.35
CA ASP A 331 29.67 -2.39 1.29
C ASP A 331 28.42 -2.11 2.13
N LYS A 332 27.84 -3.17 2.70
CA LYS A 332 26.56 -3.17 3.44
C LYS A 332 26.45 -2.10 4.52
N THR A 333 27.55 -1.66 5.12
CA THR A 333 27.58 -0.66 6.18
C THR A 333 27.08 0.73 5.74
N ARG A 334 27.35 1.18 4.52
CA ARG A 334 26.77 2.44 3.99
C ARG A 334 25.30 2.27 3.58
N LEU A 335 24.87 1.08 3.21
CA LEU A 335 23.49 0.76 2.90
C LEU A 335 22.59 0.75 4.14
N GLN A 336 23.12 0.42 5.29
CA GLN A 336 22.38 0.52 6.55
C GLN A 336 21.96 1.96 6.87
N LEU A 337 22.71 2.98 6.39
CA LEU A 337 22.30 4.39 6.50
C LEU A 337 21.09 4.76 5.64
N LEU A 338 20.82 4.03 4.56
CA LEU A 338 19.59 4.17 3.78
C LEU A 338 18.40 3.47 4.45
N HIS A 339 18.66 2.47 5.29
CA HIS A 339 17.66 1.70 6.02
C HIS A 339 17.42 2.20 7.45
N ARG A 340 18.38 2.90 8.05
CA ARG A 340 18.26 3.41 9.41
C ARG A 340 17.58 4.77 9.43
N TYR A 341 16.67 4.84 10.33
CA TYR A 341 15.74 5.88 10.79
C TYR A 341 14.36 5.85 10.13
N SER A 342 13.72 4.68 10.06
CA SER A 342 12.39 4.64 10.60
C SER A 342 12.60 4.46 12.10
N ASP A 343 12.32 5.48 12.88
CA ASP A 343 12.33 5.39 14.32
C ASP A 343 11.63 4.10 14.74
N GLU A 344 12.19 3.39 15.73
CA GLU A 344 11.58 2.17 16.28
C GLU A 344 10.15 2.43 16.78
N GLU A 345 9.80 3.70 17.04
CA GLU A 345 8.45 4.19 17.28
C GLU A 345 7.50 4.04 16.06
N ASP A 346 8.02 3.92 14.85
CA ASP A 346 7.23 4.04 13.62
C ASP A 346 6.28 2.86 13.36
N LEU A 347 6.54 1.66 13.85
CA LEU A 347 5.61 0.53 13.70
C LEU A 347 4.58 0.47 14.83
N ALA A 348 4.99 0.70 16.06
CA ALA A 348 4.08 0.81 17.20
C ALA A 348 3.22 2.09 17.11
N GLY A 349 3.75 3.18 16.50
CA GLY A 349 3.02 4.42 16.27
C GLY A 349 2.02 4.39 15.10
N ARG A 350 1.98 3.30 14.31
CA ARG A 350 1.02 3.12 13.21
C ARG A 350 -0.28 2.45 13.62
N ALA A 351 -0.30 1.78 14.76
CA ALA A 351 -1.52 1.23 15.32
C ALA A 351 -2.36 2.34 15.95
N LEU A 352 -3.65 2.33 15.71
CA LEU A 352 -4.58 3.22 16.38
C LEU A 352 -4.76 2.73 17.83
N PRO A 353 -4.78 3.64 18.82
CA PRO A 353 -5.21 3.31 20.17
C PRO A 353 -6.64 2.74 20.18
N GLU A 354 -6.94 1.80 21.07
CA GLU A 354 -8.29 1.23 21.18
C GLU A 354 -9.35 2.32 21.41
N THR A 355 -9.04 3.30 22.23
CA THR A 355 -9.94 4.45 22.47
C THR A 355 -10.23 5.29 21.23
N VAL A 356 -9.30 5.35 20.28
CA VAL A 356 -9.57 5.96 18.96
C VAL A 356 -10.48 5.06 18.14
N ILE A 357 -10.27 3.73 18.16
CA ILE A 357 -11.16 2.78 17.48
C ILE A 357 -12.57 2.84 18.05
N ASP A 358 -12.73 2.89 19.37
CA ASP A 358 -14.03 3.04 20.03
C ASP A 358 -14.74 4.36 19.63
N GLN A 359 -14.00 5.43 19.46
CA GLN A 359 -14.54 6.69 18.96
C GLN A 359 -14.99 6.57 17.50
N LEU A 360 -14.23 5.89 16.66
CA LEU A 360 -14.62 5.59 15.27
C LEU A 360 -15.88 4.72 15.24
N ASP A 361 -15.95 3.67 16.05
CA ASP A 361 -17.08 2.75 16.11
C ASP A 361 -18.38 3.44 16.54
N ARG A 362 -18.33 4.36 17.48
CA ARG A 362 -19.48 5.20 17.88
C ARG A 362 -20.04 6.02 16.71
N HIS A 363 -19.19 6.44 15.78
CA HIS A 363 -19.58 7.21 14.61
C HIS A 363 -19.74 6.36 13.33
N LEU A 364 -19.65 5.02 13.44
CA LEU A 364 -19.67 4.10 12.28
C LEU A 364 -20.94 4.21 11.45
N HIS A 365 -22.06 4.54 12.07
CA HIS A 365 -23.35 4.73 11.40
C HIS A 365 -23.35 5.85 10.34
N HIS A 366 -22.40 6.79 10.40
CA HIS A 366 -22.21 7.83 9.42
C HIS A 366 -21.24 7.46 8.28
N LEU A 367 -20.56 6.30 8.35
CA LEU A 367 -19.65 5.90 7.28
C LEU A 367 -20.44 5.62 5.99
N GLY A 368 -20.05 6.32 4.93
CA GLY A 368 -20.73 6.24 3.63
C GLY A 368 -21.81 7.28 3.42
N ALA A 369 -22.23 8.00 4.46
CA ALA A 369 -23.24 9.05 4.36
C ALA A 369 -22.89 10.11 3.31
N GLY A 370 -23.94 10.78 2.76
CA GLY A 370 -23.78 11.79 1.72
C GLY A 370 -23.47 11.21 0.33
N SER A 371 -23.66 9.91 0.10
CA SER A 371 -23.71 9.35 -1.24
C SER A 371 -25.00 9.78 -1.93
N SER A 372 -24.90 10.66 -2.92
CA SER A 372 -26.05 11.19 -3.64
C SER A 372 -26.64 10.23 -4.69
N PHE A 373 -26.02 9.06 -4.88
CA PHE A 373 -26.41 8.09 -5.90
C PHE A 373 -26.20 6.67 -5.40
N ALA A 374 -27.23 5.84 -5.53
CA ALA A 374 -27.16 4.40 -5.41
C ALA A 374 -27.37 3.76 -6.79
N PRO A 375 -26.84 2.56 -7.06
CA PRO A 375 -27.19 1.80 -8.27
C PRO A 375 -28.70 1.53 -8.33
N PRO A 376 -29.28 1.29 -9.51
CA PRO A 376 -30.66 0.84 -9.63
C PRO A 376 -30.90 -0.39 -8.74
N GLY A 377 -32.04 -0.39 -8.02
CA GLY A 377 -32.39 -1.44 -7.06
C GLY A 377 -31.73 -1.32 -5.67
N TRP A 378 -30.73 -0.44 -5.51
CA TRP A 378 -30.11 -0.17 -4.22
C TRP A 378 -30.70 1.06 -3.54
N LEU A 379 -30.88 0.98 -2.24
CA LEU A 379 -31.08 2.15 -1.40
C LEU A 379 -29.73 2.83 -1.09
N VAL A 380 -29.76 4.10 -0.75
CA VAL A 380 -28.55 4.81 -0.26
C VAL A 380 -27.99 4.11 0.99
N SER A 381 -28.88 3.64 1.87
CA SER A 381 -28.53 2.88 3.07
C SER A 381 -27.82 1.55 2.78
N ASP A 382 -28.09 0.91 1.65
CA ASP A 382 -27.37 -0.32 1.23
C ASP A 382 -25.92 -0.01 0.90
N GLN A 383 -25.67 1.09 0.21
CA GLN A 383 -24.32 1.54 -0.09
C GLN A 383 -23.55 1.92 1.18
N GLU A 384 -24.20 2.61 2.11
CA GLU A 384 -23.62 2.94 3.41
C GLU A 384 -23.29 1.67 4.20
N ARG A 385 -24.22 0.69 4.21
CA ARG A 385 -23.99 -0.60 4.85
C ARG A 385 -22.79 -1.33 4.27
N MET A 386 -22.62 -1.33 2.96
CA MET A 386 -21.44 -1.92 2.30
C MET A 386 -20.14 -1.32 2.84
N PHE A 387 -20.03 0.00 2.96
CA PHE A 387 -18.82 0.63 3.50
C PHE A 387 -18.59 0.28 4.97
N ARG A 388 -19.64 0.20 5.78
CA ARG A 388 -19.56 -0.20 7.19
C ARG A 388 -19.04 -1.63 7.35
N VAL A 389 -19.53 -2.56 6.54
CA VAL A 389 -19.06 -3.96 6.57
C VAL A 389 -17.58 -4.05 6.15
N ILE A 390 -17.14 -3.30 5.13
CA ILE A 390 -15.70 -3.26 4.77
C ILE A 390 -14.85 -2.76 5.94
N TYR A 391 -15.28 -1.71 6.62
CA TYR A 391 -14.59 -1.20 7.81
C TYR A 391 -14.49 -2.26 8.91
N GLN A 392 -15.59 -2.93 9.23
CA GLN A 392 -15.62 -4.01 10.23
C GLN A 392 -14.68 -5.16 9.87
N VAL A 393 -14.71 -5.61 8.60
CA VAL A 393 -13.77 -6.63 8.11
C VAL A 393 -12.32 -6.19 8.30
N LEU A 394 -11.96 -4.95 7.98
CA LEU A 394 -10.59 -4.45 8.15
C LEU A 394 -10.18 -4.38 9.61
N ARG A 395 -11.06 -3.87 10.50
CA ARG A 395 -10.83 -3.72 11.92
C ARG A 395 -10.67 -5.08 12.63
N ASP A 396 -11.53 -6.06 12.29
CA ASP A 396 -11.66 -7.30 13.02
C ASP A 396 -10.76 -8.43 12.47
N THR A 397 -10.29 -8.30 11.25
CA THR A 397 -9.48 -9.34 10.59
C THR A 397 -8.06 -8.90 10.23
N GLY A 398 -7.77 -7.60 10.31
CA GLY A 398 -6.48 -7.05 9.91
C GLY A 398 -6.15 -7.28 8.43
N ARG A 399 -7.13 -7.54 7.56
CA ARG A 399 -6.86 -7.73 6.12
C ARG A 399 -6.38 -6.45 5.48
N ARG A 400 -5.60 -6.59 4.39
CA ARG A 400 -5.23 -5.41 3.59
C ARG A 400 -6.46 -4.86 2.88
N PRO A 401 -6.56 -3.54 2.65
CA PRO A 401 -7.73 -2.97 1.97
C PRO A 401 -8.07 -3.65 0.65
N ALA A 402 -7.05 -4.03 -0.14
CA ALA A 402 -7.27 -4.77 -1.38
C ALA A 402 -7.79 -6.20 -1.16
N GLU A 403 -7.40 -6.86 -0.07
CA GLU A 403 -7.89 -8.20 0.28
C GLU A 403 -9.36 -8.13 0.72
N ALA A 404 -9.73 -7.12 1.51
CA ALA A 404 -11.11 -6.91 1.95
C ALA A 404 -12.04 -6.54 0.77
N THR A 405 -11.65 -5.58 -0.08
CA THR A 405 -12.49 -5.15 -1.22
C THR A 405 -12.63 -6.21 -2.31
N THR A 406 -11.80 -7.25 -2.33
CA THR A 406 -11.85 -8.35 -3.30
C THR A 406 -12.46 -9.64 -2.74
N LEU A 407 -13.13 -9.59 -1.60
CA LEU A 407 -13.87 -10.72 -1.08
C LEU A 407 -15.00 -11.12 -2.05
N LYS A 408 -15.28 -12.42 -2.07
CA LYS A 408 -16.35 -13.03 -2.86
C LYS A 408 -17.55 -13.35 -1.99
N GLN A 409 -18.72 -13.44 -2.58
CA GLN A 409 -19.89 -14.06 -1.94
C GLN A 409 -19.55 -15.51 -1.55
N GLY A 410 -20.04 -15.97 -0.42
CA GLY A 410 -19.68 -17.28 0.16
C GLY A 410 -18.29 -17.33 0.77
N CYS A 411 -17.68 -16.16 1.08
CA CYS A 411 -16.36 -16.13 1.70
C CYS A 411 -16.35 -16.53 3.18
N VAL A 412 -17.49 -16.59 3.85
CA VAL A 412 -17.62 -17.13 5.21
C VAL A 412 -18.10 -18.59 5.11
N ILE A 413 -17.32 -19.49 5.70
CA ILE A 413 -17.69 -20.91 5.83
C ILE A 413 -17.65 -21.31 7.30
N ARG A 414 -18.28 -22.42 7.65
CA ARG A 414 -18.20 -23.00 8.99
C ARG A 414 -17.19 -24.14 9.00
N GLY A 415 -16.29 -24.14 10.00
CA GLY A 415 -15.36 -25.23 10.24
C GLY A 415 -16.09 -26.49 10.78
N ALA A 416 -15.35 -27.58 10.97
CA ALA A 416 -15.89 -28.80 11.57
C ALA A 416 -16.40 -28.59 13.02
N ASP A 417 -15.89 -27.60 13.71
CA ASP A 417 -16.29 -27.14 15.05
C ASP A 417 -17.46 -26.13 15.03
N GLY A 418 -18.05 -25.88 13.85
CA GLY A 418 -19.11 -24.91 13.65
C GLY A 418 -18.67 -23.45 13.63
N LYS A 419 -17.39 -23.16 13.92
CA LYS A 419 -16.89 -21.77 14.00
C LYS A 419 -16.66 -21.16 12.62
N PRO A 420 -16.89 -19.84 12.49
CA PRO A 420 -16.75 -19.16 11.20
C PRO A 420 -15.30 -18.96 10.79
N ILE A 421 -15.05 -19.17 9.51
CA ILE A 421 -13.76 -19.01 8.84
C ILE A 421 -13.96 -18.11 7.62
N LEU A 422 -13.20 -17.04 7.54
CA LEU A 422 -13.15 -16.15 6.37
C LEU A 422 -12.16 -16.71 5.35
N ILE A 423 -12.62 -16.90 4.11
CA ILE A 423 -11.77 -17.22 2.96
C ILE A 423 -11.44 -15.96 2.20
N TYR A 424 -10.15 -15.71 1.96
CA TYR A 424 -9.66 -14.53 1.26
C TYR A 424 -8.42 -14.84 0.42
N ASP A 425 -8.09 -13.92 -0.49
CA ASP A 425 -6.91 -14.02 -1.33
C ASP A 425 -5.85 -12.98 -0.93
N ASN A 426 -4.63 -13.43 -0.60
CA ASN A 426 -3.49 -12.55 -0.43
C ASN A 426 -2.81 -12.29 -1.77
N HIS A 427 -3.24 -11.25 -2.45
CA HIS A 427 -2.74 -10.89 -3.79
C HIS A 427 -1.27 -10.48 -3.80
N LYS A 428 -0.79 -9.82 -2.73
CA LYS A 428 0.60 -9.38 -2.62
C LYS A 428 1.57 -10.55 -2.62
N SER A 429 1.21 -11.65 -1.96
CA SER A 429 2.03 -12.86 -1.85
C SER A 429 1.61 -13.96 -2.83
N ARG A 430 0.63 -13.70 -3.70
CA ARG A 430 0.04 -14.67 -4.67
C ARG A 430 -0.49 -15.94 -4.01
N ARG A 431 -0.96 -15.85 -2.77
CA ARG A 431 -1.59 -16.97 -2.03
C ARG A 431 -3.09 -16.81 -2.06
N LEU A 432 -3.77 -17.76 -2.70
CA LEU A 432 -5.24 -17.76 -2.89
C LEU A 432 -5.91 -18.70 -1.89
N GLY A 433 -7.19 -18.44 -1.58
CA GLY A 433 -8.01 -19.30 -0.73
C GLY A 433 -7.48 -19.42 0.70
N ARG A 434 -6.86 -18.37 1.24
CA ARG A 434 -6.36 -18.35 2.63
C ARG A 434 -7.55 -18.37 3.59
N ARG A 435 -7.37 -19.04 4.73
CA ARG A 435 -8.39 -19.23 5.77
C ARG A 435 -8.01 -18.45 7.02
N LEU A 436 -8.97 -17.71 7.56
CA LEU A 436 -8.78 -16.94 8.80
C LEU A 436 -9.99 -17.20 9.72
N PRO A 437 -9.79 -17.73 10.93
CA PRO A 437 -10.85 -17.74 11.94
C PRO A 437 -11.33 -16.31 12.23
N VAL A 438 -12.63 -16.11 12.30
CA VAL A 438 -13.25 -14.81 12.61
C VAL A 438 -14.29 -14.97 13.73
N SER A 439 -14.67 -13.83 14.34
CA SER A 439 -15.73 -13.83 15.35
C SER A 439 -17.11 -14.06 14.72
N GLU A 440 -18.04 -14.59 15.50
CA GLU A 440 -19.46 -14.74 15.09
C GLU A 440 -20.06 -13.39 14.67
N ALA A 441 -19.73 -12.31 15.37
CA ALA A 441 -20.22 -10.97 15.05
C ALA A 441 -19.74 -10.49 13.67
N THR A 442 -18.45 -10.73 13.33
CA THR A 442 -17.91 -10.39 12.02
C THR A 442 -18.53 -11.25 10.92
N ALA A 443 -18.70 -12.56 11.17
CA ALA A 443 -19.33 -13.47 10.23
C ALA A 443 -20.79 -13.05 9.97
N ALA A 444 -21.58 -12.82 11.02
CA ALA A 444 -22.97 -12.38 10.89
C ALA A 444 -23.12 -11.05 10.13
N SER A 445 -22.19 -10.10 10.33
CA SER A 445 -22.18 -8.83 9.58
C SER A 445 -21.96 -9.06 8.08
N ILE A 446 -21.04 -9.96 7.71
CA ILE A 446 -20.76 -10.32 6.31
C ILE A 446 -21.95 -11.06 5.69
N GLU A 447 -22.46 -12.10 6.37
CA GLU A 447 -23.58 -12.94 5.91
C GLU A 447 -24.86 -12.11 5.72
N ALA A 448 -25.16 -11.22 6.66
CA ALA A 448 -26.32 -10.33 6.57
C ALA A 448 -26.19 -9.28 5.44
N TRP A 449 -24.98 -8.86 5.13
CA TRP A 449 -24.73 -8.02 3.95
C TRP A 449 -24.84 -8.83 2.65
N GLU A 450 -24.29 -10.02 2.61
CA GLU A 450 -24.35 -10.92 1.45
C GLU A 450 -25.81 -11.25 1.09
N THR A 451 -26.64 -11.61 2.08
CA THR A 451 -28.08 -11.86 1.89
C THR A 451 -28.75 -10.65 1.23
N ARG A 452 -28.49 -9.44 1.77
CA ARG A 452 -29.07 -8.22 1.22
C ARG A 452 -28.56 -7.93 -0.19
N LEU A 453 -27.26 -8.15 -0.44
CA LEU A 453 -26.65 -7.96 -1.75
C LEU A 453 -27.27 -8.83 -2.84
N VAL A 454 -27.57 -10.10 -2.53
CA VAL A 454 -28.22 -11.03 -3.45
C VAL A 454 -29.64 -10.56 -3.81
N GLU A 455 -30.38 -10.02 -2.84
CA GLU A 455 -31.72 -9.47 -3.06
C GLU A 455 -31.72 -8.27 -4.03
N ILE A 456 -30.74 -7.39 -3.91
CA ILE A 456 -30.71 -6.09 -4.60
C ILE A 456 -29.86 -6.05 -5.85
N THR A 457 -29.10 -7.13 -6.15
CA THR A 457 -28.15 -7.16 -7.27
C THR A 457 -28.39 -8.40 -8.14
N PRO A 458 -28.90 -8.23 -9.35
CA PRO A 458 -29.02 -9.34 -10.31
C PRO A 458 -27.66 -9.98 -10.60
N GLU A 459 -27.64 -11.29 -10.80
CA GLU A 459 -26.40 -12.05 -11.08
C GLU A 459 -25.67 -11.53 -12.32
N ALA A 460 -26.40 -11.11 -13.36
CA ALA A 460 -25.85 -10.51 -14.58
C ALA A 460 -25.03 -9.22 -14.31
N GLU A 461 -25.34 -8.48 -13.24
CA GLU A 461 -24.62 -7.27 -12.85
C GLU A 461 -23.39 -7.55 -12.00
N ASN A 462 -23.33 -8.71 -11.34
CA ASN A 462 -22.21 -9.17 -10.52
C ASN A 462 -21.73 -10.59 -10.89
N PRO A 463 -21.38 -10.84 -12.16
CA PRO A 463 -21.03 -12.18 -12.64
C PRO A 463 -19.81 -12.79 -11.93
N ASP A 464 -18.93 -11.99 -11.41
CA ASP A 464 -17.76 -12.42 -10.65
C ASP A 464 -18.08 -12.67 -9.16
N ARG A 465 -19.32 -12.49 -8.74
CA ARG A 465 -19.82 -12.70 -7.36
C ARG A 465 -18.99 -11.96 -6.30
N TRP A 466 -18.65 -10.68 -6.57
CA TRP A 466 -17.98 -9.84 -5.57
C TRP A 466 -18.90 -9.59 -4.38
N LEU A 467 -18.38 -9.73 -3.15
CA LEU A 467 -19.09 -9.32 -1.95
C LEU A 467 -19.27 -7.78 -1.89
N PHE A 468 -18.30 -7.05 -2.43
CA PHE A 468 -18.33 -5.61 -2.53
C PHE A 468 -18.20 -5.17 -4.00
N PRO A 469 -19.26 -5.28 -4.80
CA PRO A 469 -19.25 -4.86 -6.20
C PRO A 469 -19.08 -3.34 -6.31
N SER A 470 -18.51 -2.88 -7.43
CA SER A 470 -18.28 -1.45 -7.66
C SER A 470 -19.58 -0.76 -8.07
N PRO A 471 -20.16 0.10 -7.23
CA PRO A 471 -21.30 0.89 -7.67
C PRO A 471 -20.89 1.80 -8.81
N GLY A 472 -21.76 1.96 -9.81
CA GLY A 472 -21.58 2.91 -10.88
C GLY A 472 -21.54 4.34 -10.35
N SER A 473 -20.94 5.26 -11.08
CA SER A 473 -20.94 6.68 -10.74
C SER A 473 -22.16 7.38 -11.34
N ARG A 474 -22.75 8.34 -10.62
CA ARG A 474 -23.85 9.20 -11.09
C ARG A 474 -25.13 8.47 -11.50
N GLY A 475 -25.61 7.54 -10.67
CA GLY A 475 -26.87 6.82 -10.91
C GLY A 475 -26.81 5.83 -12.08
N ARG A 476 -25.64 5.38 -12.47
CA ARG A 476 -25.43 4.36 -13.48
C ARG A 476 -25.41 2.98 -12.84
N LEU A 477 -25.78 1.98 -13.62
CA LEU A 477 -25.62 0.57 -13.30
C LEU A 477 -24.21 0.27 -12.78
N MET A 478 -24.06 -0.76 -11.98
CA MET A 478 -22.78 -1.28 -11.55
C MET A 478 -21.85 -1.47 -12.75
N ARG A 479 -20.57 -1.26 -12.55
CA ARG A 479 -19.59 -1.70 -13.54
C ARG A 479 -19.52 -3.21 -13.48
N SER A 480 -20.24 -3.87 -14.39
CA SER A 480 -20.30 -5.33 -14.48
C SER A 480 -18.91 -5.97 -14.30
N GLY A 481 -18.82 -6.98 -13.46
CA GLY A 481 -17.61 -7.73 -13.19
C GLY A 481 -16.50 -6.97 -12.43
N ARG A 482 -16.77 -5.81 -11.80
CA ARG A 482 -15.78 -5.07 -11.02
C ARG A 482 -16.13 -5.00 -9.55
N HIS A 483 -15.15 -5.27 -8.69
CA HIS A 483 -15.25 -4.99 -7.26
C HIS A 483 -15.03 -3.51 -6.96
N LEU A 484 -15.44 -3.06 -5.77
CA LEU A 484 -15.14 -1.74 -5.25
C LEU A 484 -13.62 -1.52 -5.21
N THR A 485 -13.15 -0.41 -5.75
CA THR A 485 -11.70 -0.12 -5.71
C THR A 485 -11.29 0.30 -4.30
N THR A 486 -10.09 -0.09 -3.92
CA THR A 486 -9.48 0.31 -2.64
C THR A 486 -9.48 1.84 -2.47
N ASP A 487 -9.17 2.58 -3.54
CA ASP A 487 -9.14 4.05 -3.52
C ASP A 487 -10.52 4.65 -3.25
N THR A 488 -11.59 4.05 -3.79
CA THR A 488 -12.96 4.50 -3.50
C THR A 488 -13.28 4.33 -2.02
N PHE A 489 -12.91 3.19 -1.42
CA PHE A 489 -13.10 2.97 0.01
C PHE A 489 -12.26 3.95 0.86
N ILE A 490 -10.96 4.10 0.56
CA ILE A 490 -10.06 5.00 1.29
C ILE A 490 -10.57 6.45 1.24
N ASN A 491 -11.04 6.92 0.08
CA ASN A 491 -11.59 8.27 -0.05
C ASN A 491 -12.87 8.46 0.78
N LYS A 492 -13.72 7.43 0.87
CA LYS A 492 -14.92 7.48 1.72
C LYS A 492 -14.56 7.44 3.20
N LEU A 493 -13.63 6.57 3.58
CA LEU A 493 -13.09 6.49 4.95
C LEU A 493 -12.52 7.85 5.38
N ARG A 494 -11.69 8.48 4.52
CA ARG A 494 -11.08 9.79 4.80
C ARG A 494 -12.13 10.86 5.04
N ARG A 495 -13.10 11.00 4.14
CA ARG A 495 -14.19 11.98 4.29
C ARG A 495 -15.01 11.77 5.55
N TRP A 496 -15.25 10.51 5.92
CA TRP A 496 -15.95 10.18 7.15
C TRP A 496 -15.13 10.59 8.39
N VAL A 497 -13.86 10.23 8.44
CA VAL A 497 -12.94 10.62 9.54
C VAL A 497 -12.84 12.14 9.66
N ASP A 498 -12.75 12.85 8.54
CA ASP A 498 -12.71 14.31 8.52
C ASP A 498 -14.04 14.95 9.03
N GLY A 499 -15.17 14.26 8.85
CA GLY A 499 -16.48 14.68 9.31
C GLY A 499 -16.79 14.39 10.80
N ILE A 500 -15.98 13.59 11.51
CA ILE A 500 -16.16 13.33 12.93
C ILE A 500 -15.77 14.59 13.73
N PRO A 501 -16.61 15.11 14.64
CA PRO A 501 -16.36 16.41 15.31
C PRO A 501 -15.03 16.43 16.07
N ALA A 502 -14.76 15.43 16.92
CA ALA A 502 -13.55 15.32 17.68
C ALA A 502 -13.09 13.85 17.79
N ILE A 503 -11.79 13.63 17.64
CA ILE A 503 -11.11 12.36 17.93
C ILE A 503 -9.92 12.71 18.80
N THR A 504 -9.82 12.10 19.96
CA THR A 504 -8.81 12.45 20.97
C THR A 504 -8.02 11.25 21.44
N TYR A 505 -6.81 11.50 21.93
CA TYR A 505 -6.04 10.52 22.70
C TYR A 505 -6.69 10.22 24.06
N ASP A 506 -6.29 9.10 24.66
CA ASP A 506 -6.47 8.91 26.10
C ASP A 506 -5.60 9.89 26.87
N GLY A 507 -6.22 10.60 27.80
CA GLY A 507 -5.54 11.53 28.68
C GLY A 507 -5.71 12.99 28.26
N VAL A 508 -5.18 13.84 29.10
CA VAL A 508 -5.24 15.29 28.98
C VAL A 508 -3.83 15.85 28.89
N ASP A 509 -3.71 17.04 28.33
CA ASP A 509 -2.46 17.82 28.32
C ASP A 509 -2.15 18.42 29.70
N THR A 510 -1.06 19.16 29.80
CA THR A 510 -0.64 19.86 31.04
C THR A 510 -1.68 20.86 31.55
N ASN A 511 -2.66 21.25 30.73
CA ASN A 511 -3.74 22.18 31.09
C ASN A 511 -5.07 21.46 31.37
N GLY A 512 -5.07 20.12 31.41
CA GLY A 512 -6.26 19.31 31.62
C GLY A 512 -7.19 19.21 30.42
N MET A 513 -6.73 19.60 29.22
CA MET A 513 -7.51 19.53 27.96
C MET A 513 -7.24 18.23 27.20
N SER A 514 -8.29 17.65 26.59
CA SER A 514 -8.16 16.48 25.73
C SER A 514 -7.29 16.77 24.51
N VAL A 515 -6.29 15.94 24.26
CA VAL A 515 -5.36 16.09 23.13
C VAL A 515 -5.97 15.49 21.88
N ALA A 516 -6.08 16.30 20.79
CA ALA A 516 -6.62 15.86 19.53
C ALA A 516 -5.72 14.77 18.87
N TYR A 517 -6.36 13.70 18.37
CA TYR A 517 -5.65 12.66 17.62
C TYR A 517 -5.43 13.11 16.15
N PRO A 518 -4.21 12.97 15.58
CA PRO A 518 -3.93 13.33 14.20
C PRO A 518 -4.75 12.48 13.21
N ARG A 519 -5.67 13.11 12.48
CA ARG A 519 -6.61 12.42 11.57
C ARG A 519 -5.91 11.76 10.39
N ASP A 520 -4.77 12.28 9.95
CA ASP A 520 -3.95 11.72 8.87
C ASP A 520 -3.37 10.34 9.21
N LYS A 521 -3.22 10.02 10.50
CA LYS A 521 -2.82 8.69 10.98
C LYS A 521 -3.96 7.66 10.88
N ILE A 522 -5.21 8.09 10.79
CA ILE A 522 -6.37 7.19 10.69
C ILE A 522 -6.53 6.74 9.23
N THR A 523 -5.94 5.63 8.90
CA THR A 523 -5.96 5.03 7.56
C THR A 523 -6.49 3.60 7.59
N ALA A 524 -6.92 3.09 6.44
CA ALA A 524 -7.33 1.69 6.32
C ALA A 524 -6.19 0.70 6.68
N TYR A 525 -4.94 1.10 6.48
CA TYR A 525 -3.77 0.31 6.91
C TYR A 525 -3.53 0.39 8.41
N ALA A 526 -3.87 1.50 9.06
CA ALA A 526 -3.74 1.64 10.51
C ALA A 526 -4.61 0.60 11.25
N LEU A 527 -5.81 0.28 10.73
CA LEU A 527 -6.66 -0.80 11.28
C LEU A 527 -5.94 -2.16 11.27
N ARG A 528 -5.19 -2.46 10.21
CA ARG A 528 -4.37 -3.68 10.14
C ARG A 528 -3.24 -3.67 11.18
N HIS A 529 -2.60 -2.52 11.38
CA HIS A 529 -1.58 -2.38 12.41
C HIS A 529 -2.18 -2.54 13.80
N SER A 530 -3.37 -1.99 14.03
CA SER A 530 -4.10 -2.12 15.31
C SER A 530 -4.49 -3.57 15.60
N TYR A 531 -5.01 -4.31 14.62
CA TYR A 531 -5.28 -5.73 14.76
C TYR A 531 -4.04 -6.51 15.18
N ALA A 532 -2.92 -6.31 14.47
CA ALA A 532 -1.68 -7.01 14.79
C ALA A 532 -1.12 -6.61 16.18
N GLN A 533 -1.19 -5.32 16.52
CA GLN A 533 -0.73 -4.83 17.82
C GLN A 533 -1.59 -5.37 18.97
N ARG A 534 -2.92 -5.40 18.79
CA ARG A 534 -3.86 -5.98 19.77
C ARG A 534 -3.51 -7.43 20.10
N HIS A 535 -3.26 -8.25 19.08
CA HIS A 535 -2.85 -9.64 19.26
C HIS A 535 -1.47 -9.78 19.90
N ALA A 536 -0.52 -8.96 19.50
CA ALA A 536 0.82 -8.94 20.12
C ALA A 536 0.74 -8.52 21.61
N ASP A 537 -0.08 -7.52 21.93
CA ASP A 537 -0.31 -7.03 23.29
C ASP A 537 -1.05 -8.06 24.17
N ALA A 538 -1.96 -8.84 23.56
CA ALA A 538 -2.61 -9.98 24.21
C ALA A 538 -1.68 -11.19 24.40
N GLY A 539 -0.41 -11.12 23.99
CA GLY A 539 0.56 -12.18 24.17
C GLY A 539 0.46 -13.34 23.16
N THR A 540 -0.26 -13.16 22.03
CA THR A 540 -0.32 -14.18 20.97
C THR A 540 1.09 -14.55 20.53
N PRO A 541 1.46 -15.84 20.40
CA PRO A 541 2.77 -16.24 19.91
C PRO A 541 3.08 -15.68 18.52
N VAL A 542 4.35 -15.36 18.23
CA VAL A 542 4.75 -14.67 16.98
C VAL A 542 4.48 -15.48 15.73
N ASP A 543 4.60 -16.79 15.78
CA ASP A 543 4.29 -17.70 14.69
C ASP A 543 2.79 -17.74 14.40
N VAL A 544 1.95 -17.76 15.45
CA VAL A 544 0.48 -17.67 15.32
C VAL A 544 0.08 -16.31 14.72
N LEU A 545 0.63 -15.21 15.22
CA LEU A 545 0.33 -13.88 14.65
C LEU A 545 0.84 -13.76 13.22
N ARG A 546 1.98 -14.38 12.88
CA ARG A 546 2.46 -14.45 11.49
C ARG A 546 1.44 -15.11 10.58
N GLU A 547 0.85 -16.23 10.99
CA GLU A 547 -0.18 -16.93 10.23
C GLU A 547 -1.48 -16.11 10.15
N LEU A 548 -1.96 -15.55 11.25
CA LEU A 548 -3.14 -14.66 11.26
C LEU A 548 -2.97 -13.48 10.31
N MET A 549 -1.79 -12.86 10.28
CA MET A 549 -1.48 -11.73 9.41
C MET A 549 -1.10 -12.13 7.98
N ASP A 550 -0.88 -13.43 7.73
CA ASP A 550 -0.39 -13.97 6.47
C ASP A 550 0.91 -13.29 6.01
N HIS A 551 1.89 -13.17 6.92
CA HIS A 551 3.20 -12.65 6.63
C HIS A 551 4.13 -13.75 6.11
N LEU A 552 4.91 -13.46 5.06
CA LEU A 552 5.92 -14.38 4.52
C LEU A 552 7.11 -14.53 5.48
N HIS A 553 7.57 -13.42 6.04
CA HIS A 553 8.75 -13.36 6.90
C HIS A 553 8.35 -13.04 8.33
N VAL A 554 8.96 -13.75 9.28
CA VAL A 554 8.72 -13.53 10.71
C VAL A 554 9.15 -12.12 11.15
N ASP A 555 10.21 -11.56 10.54
CA ASP A 555 10.71 -10.21 10.83
C ASP A 555 9.63 -9.13 10.69
N THR A 556 8.72 -9.29 9.71
CA THR A 556 7.58 -8.37 9.55
C THR A 556 6.65 -8.42 10.74
N THR A 557 6.49 -9.58 11.37
CA THR A 557 5.63 -9.79 12.54
C THR A 557 6.32 -9.34 13.81
N MET A 558 7.62 -9.57 13.92
CA MET A 558 8.43 -9.16 15.09
C MET A 558 8.35 -7.67 15.36
N GLY A 559 8.12 -6.83 14.33
CA GLY A 559 7.92 -5.40 14.50
C GLY A 559 6.79 -5.03 15.46
N TYR A 560 5.75 -5.86 15.62
CA TYR A 560 4.65 -5.62 16.56
C TYR A 560 4.96 -6.02 18.00
N TYR A 561 5.99 -6.86 18.20
CA TYR A 561 6.45 -7.27 19.53
C TYR A 561 7.50 -6.32 20.11
N LYS A 562 7.91 -5.30 19.36
CA LYS A 562 8.76 -4.23 19.87
C LYS A 562 7.99 -3.45 20.91
N VAL A 563 8.55 -3.38 22.11
CA VAL A 563 7.92 -2.66 23.21
C VAL A 563 8.03 -1.15 22.97
N SER A 564 6.91 -0.47 22.85
CA SER A 564 6.90 0.99 22.68
C SER A 564 7.53 1.69 23.87
N MET A 565 8.13 2.87 23.69
CA MET A 565 8.69 3.69 24.77
C MET A 565 7.65 3.99 25.86
N LYS A 566 6.38 4.18 25.50
CA LYS A 566 5.28 4.35 26.45
C LYS A 566 5.10 3.12 27.36
N ARG A 567 5.13 1.91 26.78
CA ARG A 567 5.02 0.66 27.56
C ARG A 567 6.27 0.40 28.38
N ARG A 568 7.47 0.71 27.85
CA ARG A 568 8.73 0.65 28.61
C ARG A 568 8.66 1.58 29.82
N ARG A 569 8.23 2.85 29.64
CA ARG A 569 8.05 3.80 30.72
C ARG A 569 7.02 3.34 31.73
N ALA A 570 5.87 2.81 31.28
CA ALA A 570 4.84 2.28 32.18
C ALA A 570 5.36 1.08 32.99
N ALA A 571 6.12 0.17 32.36
CA ALA A 571 6.70 -0.97 33.04
C ALA A 571 7.79 -0.56 34.03
N VAL A 572 8.68 0.37 33.65
CA VAL A 572 9.67 0.95 34.56
C VAL A 572 8.98 1.64 35.76
N ALA A 573 7.91 2.38 35.48
CA ALA A 573 7.14 3.06 36.50
C ALA A 573 6.53 2.09 37.55
N ALA A 574 5.96 0.99 37.06
CA ALA A 574 5.36 -0.03 37.92
C ALA A 574 6.40 -0.72 38.83
N VAL A 575 7.63 -0.92 38.33
CA VAL A 575 8.73 -1.51 39.10
C VAL A 575 9.41 -0.47 39.97
N SER A 576 9.52 0.79 39.53
CA SER A 576 10.23 1.83 40.29
C SER A 576 9.55 2.22 41.61
N GLU A 577 8.25 2.02 41.75
CA GLU A 577 7.53 2.20 43.02
C GLU A 577 7.96 1.17 44.08
N LEU A 578 8.60 0.07 43.67
CA LEU A 578 8.98 -1.07 44.49
C LEU A 578 10.50 -1.29 44.53
N ILE A 579 11.27 -0.25 44.15
CA ILE A 579 12.72 -0.32 44.19
C ILE A 579 13.20 -0.43 45.63
N VAL A 580 13.98 -1.46 45.86
CA VAL A 580 14.63 -1.71 47.16
C VAL A 580 16.15 -1.69 47.02
N ASP A 581 16.86 -1.44 48.09
CA ASP A 581 18.29 -1.72 48.18
C ASP A 581 18.53 -3.25 48.32
N ARG A 582 19.79 -3.68 48.30
CA ARG A 582 20.17 -5.09 48.45
C ARG A 582 19.64 -5.75 49.72
N ASN A 583 19.23 -4.97 50.72
CA ASN A 583 18.70 -5.43 52.01
C ASN A 583 17.16 -5.37 52.08
N GLY A 584 16.48 -5.18 50.93
CA GLY A 584 15.02 -5.12 50.86
C GLY A 584 14.38 -3.82 51.39
N ARG A 585 15.16 -2.81 51.76
CA ARG A 585 14.63 -1.55 52.30
C ARG A 585 14.19 -0.64 51.17
N ARG A 586 12.91 -0.18 51.21
CA ARG A 586 12.39 0.83 50.29
C ARG A 586 13.14 2.15 50.49
N ARG A 587 13.70 2.70 49.39
CA ARG A 587 14.25 4.05 49.38
C ARG A 587 13.37 4.98 48.60
N PRO A 588 12.95 6.13 49.17
CA PRO A 588 12.27 7.15 48.35
C PRO A 588 13.22 7.67 47.29
N THR A 589 12.83 7.54 46.04
CA THR A 589 13.53 8.15 44.88
C THR A 589 13.07 9.60 44.77
N PRO A 590 13.98 10.59 44.80
CA PRO A 590 13.60 12.01 44.78
C PRO A 590 12.94 12.45 43.48
N ASP A 591 13.25 11.83 42.36
CA ASP A 591 12.61 12.13 41.08
C ASP A 591 12.68 10.92 40.13
N ARG A 592 11.57 10.68 39.44
CA ARG A 592 11.36 9.51 38.55
C ARG A 592 12.24 9.59 37.32
N ILE A 593 12.50 10.79 36.83
CA ILE A 593 13.35 11.06 35.66
C ILE A 593 14.83 10.90 36.04
N ASP A 594 15.23 11.33 37.19
CA ASP A 594 16.60 11.22 37.68
C ASP A 594 17.04 9.76 37.89
N TYR A 595 16.11 8.87 38.26
CA TYR A 595 16.41 7.44 38.39
C TYR A 595 16.62 6.77 37.01
N GLU A 596 15.78 7.05 36.03
CA GLU A 596 15.91 6.49 34.67
C GLU A 596 17.19 6.97 33.98
N VAL A 597 17.57 8.24 34.19
CA VAL A 597 18.78 8.84 33.59
C VAL A 597 20.03 8.48 34.39
N GLY A 598 19.88 8.20 35.69
CA GLY A 598 20.98 7.97 36.64
C GLY A 598 21.33 6.51 36.90
N THR A 599 20.73 5.52 36.22
CA THR A 599 21.02 4.10 36.43
C THR A 599 21.47 3.36 35.16
N VAL A 600 22.34 2.36 35.36
CA VAL A 600 22.79 1.45 34.29
C VAL A 600 22.28 0.03 34.55
N ALA A 601 21.73 -0.64 33.52
CA ALA A 601 21.28 -2.01 33.61
C ALA A 601 22.45 -2.96 33.90
N VAL A 602 22.28 -3.79 34.93
CA VAL A 602 23.20 -4.86 35.35
C VAL A 602 22.41 -6.17 35.49
N PRO A 603 23.05 -7.33 35.63
CA PRO A 603 22.36 -8.59 35.83
C PRO A 603 21.36 -8.53 36.98
N PHE A 604 20.11 -8.93 36.72
CA PHE A 604 18.99 -8.99 37.64
C PHE A 604 18.57 -7.65 38.32
N GLY A 605 18.98 -6.49 37.75
CA GLY A 605 18.64 -5.20 38.33
C GLY A 605 19.34 -4.02 37.67
N ASN A 606 19.55 -2.95 38.41
CA ASN A 606 20.18 -1.72 37.97
C ASN A 606 21.32 -1.28 38.90
N CYS A 607 22.30 -0.57 38.38
CA CYS A 607 23.35 0.10 39.13
C CYS A 607 23.02 1.60 39.23
N ALA A 608 22.93 2.11 40.45
CA ALA A 608 22.65 3.51 40.75
C ALA A 608 23.92 4.31 41.13
N GLU A 609 25.09 3.86 40.72
CA GLU A 609 26.35 4.52 40.98
C GLU A 609 26.55 5.71 40.05
N PRO A 610 26.66 6.98 40.56
CA PRO A 610 26.60 8.18 39.75
C PRO A 610 27.79 8.36 38.77
N THR A 611 28.96 7.80 39.10
CA THR A 611 30.16 7.95 38.28
C THR A 611 30.18 7.01 37.10
N ASN A 612 29.54 5.84 37.16
CA ASN A 612 29.39 4.94 36.05
C ASN A 612 28.57 5.54 34.91
N VAL A 613 27.59 6.37 35.21
CA VAL A 613 26.74 7.05 34.26
C VAL A 613 27.46 8.28 33.65
N LYS A 614 28.13 9.06 34.50
CA LYS A 614 28.83 10.30 34.12
C LYS A 614 30.15 10.06 33.38
N ALA A 615 30.82 8.93 33.64
CA ALA A 615 32.13 8.60 33.08
C ALA A 615 32.08 7.85 31.73
N GLY A 616 30.91 7.70 31.12
CA GLY A 616 30.79 7.00 29.83
C GLY A 616 31.28 5.55 29.88
N GLY A 617 31.12 4.87 31.03
CA GLY A 617 31.53 3.47 31.20
C GLY A 617 32.90 3.30 31.82
N GLY A 618 33.27 4.15 32.75
CA GLY A 618 34.47 3.97 33.56
C GLY A 618 34.49 2.61 34.28
N GLN A 619 35.68 2.13 34.66
CA GLN A 619 35.83 0.79 35.26
C GLN A 619 35.09 0.68 36.59
N CYS A 620 34.17 -0.30 36.69
CA CYS A 620 33.51 -0.66 37.92
C CYS A 620 34.56 -1.23 38.94
N PRO A 621 34.72 -0.67 40.14
CA PRO A 621 35.74 -1.10 41.09
C PRO A 621 35.54 -2.55 41.54
N ILE A 622 34.32 -3.05 41.54
CA ILE A 622 33.97 -4.42 41.97
C ILE A 622 33.77 -5.39 40.80
N ARG A 623 34.18 -5.01 39.60
CA ARG A 623 34.19 -5.86 38.38
C ARG A 623 32.87 -6.64 38.16
N PHE A 624 31.73 -5.94 38.29
CA PHE A 624 30.39 -6.50 38.09
C PHE A 624 29.90 -7.51 39.12
N GLN A 625 30.50 -7.62 40.31
CA GLN A 625 29.94 -8.35 41.45
C GLN A 625 28.82 -7.56 42.12
N CYS A 626 27.75 -7.32 41.34
CA CYS A 626 26.72 -6.35 41.71
C CYS A 626 25.98 -6.66 42.99
N ALA A 627 25.69 -7.92 43.28
CA ALA A 627 24.92 -8.31 44.48
C ALA A 627 25.55 -7.87 45.81
N GLY A 628 26.88 -7.76 45.87
CA GLY A 628 27.61 -7.23 47.02
C GLY A 628 27.70 -5.71 47.11
N CYS A 629 27.22 -4.96 46.11
CA CYS A 629 27.39 -3.53 45.98
C CYS A 629 26.27 -2.70 46.60
N ALA A 630 26.64 -1.62 47.29
CA ALA A 630 25.67 -0.70 47.91
C ALA A 630 24.82 0.06 46.84
N PHE A 631 25.30 0.19 45.63
CA PHE A 631 24.62 0.84 44.54
C PHE A 631 23.73 -0.11 43.72
N TYR A 632 23.75 -1.40 44.01
CA TYR A 632 22.92 -2.38 43.35
C TYR A 632 21.45 -2.22 43.78
N ARG A 633 20.57 -2.23 42.79
CA ARG A 633 19.12 -2.16 42.94
C ARG A 633 18.53 -3.38 42.25
N PRO A 634 18.32 -4.49 42.96
CA PRO A 634 17.69 -5.68 42.42
C PRO A 634 16.25 -5.39 41.99
N ASP A 635 15.83 -6.01 40.92
CA ASP A 635 14.47 -5.92 40.40
C ASP A 635 13.66 -7.12 40.89
N PRO A 636 12.58 -6.92 41.69
CA PRO A 636 11.79 -8.01 42.27
C PRO A 636 11.23 -8.99 41.23
N SER A 637 11.03 -8.56 39.99
CA SER A 637 10.54 -9.43 38.91
C SER A 637 11.55 -10.49 38.43
N TYR A 638 12.82 -10.36 38.84
CA TYR A 638 13.87 -11.37 38.58
C TYR A 638 14.04 -12.40 39.69
N LEU A 639 13.22 -12.40 40.74
CA LEU A 639 13.35 -13.33 41.87
C LEU A 639 13.52 -14.78 41.39
N PRO A 640 12.69 -15.34 40.47
CA PRO A 640 12.90 -16.70 40.00
C PRO A 640 14.23 -16.93 39.26
N ALA A 641 14.72 -15.92 38.57
CA ALA A 641 16.02 -15.99 37.86
C ALA A 641 17.20 -15.90 38.82
N ILE A 642 17.06 -15.11 39.90
CA ILE A 642 18.04 -15.03 41.00
C ILE A 642 18.10 -16.36 41.73
N GLU A 643 16.96 -16.99 42.02
CA GLU A 643 16.89 -18.33 42.64
C GLU A 643 17.63 -19.39 41.81
N ALA A 644 17.39 -19.42 40.48
CA ALA A 644 18.09 -20.30 39.57
C ALA A 644 19.61 -20.03 39.58
N HIS A 645 20.01 -18.75 39.56
CA HIS A 645 21.42 -18.36 39.59
C HIS A 645 22.11 -18.73 40.92
N VAL A 646 21.44 -18.60 42.06
CA VAL A 646 21.97 -19.05 43.34
C VAL A 646 22.16 -20.56 43.33
N ALA A 647 21.24 -21.34 42.75
CA ALA A 647 21.38 -22.77 42.61
C ALA A 647 22.58 -23.13 41.71
N GLU A 648 22.77 -22.44 40.60
CA GLU A 648 23.93 -22.61 39.69
C GLU A 648 25.26 -22.29 40.40
N LEU A 649 25.33 -21.20 41.15
CA LEU A 649 26.53 -20.84 41.88
C LEU A 649 26.91 -21.92 42.92
N ARG A 650 25.91 -22.53 43.56
CA ARG A 650 26.18 -23.69 44.49
C ARG A 650 26.83 -24.85 43.74
N VAL A 651 26.26 -25.25 42.63
CA VAL A 651 26.80 -26.33 41.78
C VAL A 651 28.22 -26.00 41.32
N ASN A 652 28.43 -24.78 40.82
CA ASN A 652 29.74 -24.33 40.32
C ASN A 652 30.80 -24.33 41.45
N LYS A 653 30.41 -23.94 42.65
CA LYS A 653 31.29 -23.99 43.84
C LYS A 653 31.65 -25.45 44.21
N GLU A 654 30.67 -26.35 44.25
CA GLU A 654 30.92 -27.79 44.50
C GLU A 654 31.83 -28.41 43.43
N GLN A 655 31.62 -28.05 42.16
CA GLN A 655 32.50 -28.52 41.05
C GLN A 655 33.91 -27.94 41.22
N ALA A 656 34.08 -26.67 41.51
CA ALA A 656 35.39 -26.06 41.72
C ALA A 656 36.13 -26.70 42.91
N PHE A 657 35.43 -27.05 43.97
CA PHE A 657 35.99 -27.77 45.08
C PHE A 657 36.39 -29.19 44.72
N ALA A 658 35.53 -29.92 44.01
CA ALA A 658 35.78 -31.32 43.57
C ALA A 658 36.93 -31.43 42.53
N THR A 659 37.20 -30.40 41.77
CA THR A 659 38.30 -30.35 40.78
C THR A 659 39.58 -29.73 41.31
N ASP A 660 39.68 -29.46 42.63
CA ASP A 660 40.83 -28.84 43.29
C ASP A 660 41.23 -27.49 42.63
N ALA A 661 40.22 -26.69 42.29
CA ALA A 661 40.43 -25.36 41.71
C ALA A 661 41.17 -24.45 42.71
N ALA A 662 41.88 -23.45 42.18
CA ALA A 662 42.62 -22.49 43.01
C ALA A 662 41.73 -21.85 44.08
N GLY A 663 42.17 -21.77 45.32
CA GLY A 663 41.40 -21.36 46.46
C GLY A 663 40.66 -20.01 46.28
N TRP A 664 41.25 -19.06 45.53
CA TRP A 664 40.61 -17.79 45.23
C TRP A 664 39.34 -17.95 44.35
N VAL A 665 39.26 -19.00 43.49
CA VAL A 665 38.08 -19.32 42.68
C VAL A 665 36.92 -19.73 43.60
N VAL A 666 37.20 -20.65 44.54
CA VAL A 666 36.20 -21.13 45.49
C VAL A 666 35.72 -19.99 46.41
N THR A 667 36.65 -19.14 46.88
CA THR A 667 36.30 -17.93 47.67
C THR A 667 35.45 -16.97 46.91
N ASN A 668 35.78 -16.68 45.63
CA ASN A 668 34.99 -15.78 44.81
C ASN A 668 33.57 -16.32 44.57
N LEU A 669 33.43 -17.62 44.28
CA LEU A 669 32.11 -18.25 44.13
C LEU A 669 31.31 -18.21 45.43
N GLN A 670 31.95 -18.36 46.61
CA GLN A 670 31.33 -18.25 47.89
C GLN A 670 30.83 -16.81 48.16
N ASP A 671 31.65 -15.79 47.91
CA ASP A 671 31.29 -14.38 48.07
C ASP A 671 30.10 -13.99 47.20
N GLN A 672 30.06 -14.46 45.95
CA GLN A 672 28.93 -14.26 45.06
C GLN A 672 27.66 -14.98 45.55
N LEU A 673 27.81 -16.21 46.02
CA LEU A 673 26.72 -17.01 46.56
C LEU A 673 26.07 -16.30 47.75
N ASP A 674 26.88 -15.84 48.71
CA ASP A 674 26.41 -15.17 49.93
C ASP A 674 25.70 -13.84 49.60
N ALA A 675 26.28 -13.08 48.66
CA ALA A 675 25.70 -11.84 48.20
C ALA A 675 24.34 -12.03 47.49
N PHE A 676 24.23 -12.98 46.57
CA PHE A 676 22.98 -13.28 45.86
C PHE A 676 21.94 -13.97 46.76
N ALA A 677 22.36 -14.81 47.71
CA ALA A 677 21.47 -15.41 48.70
C ALA A 677 20.82 -14.33 49.60
N THR A 678 21.59 -13.32 49.98
CA THR A 678 21.06 -12.17 50.76
C THR A 678 20.01 -11.40 49.93
N VAL A 679 20.29 -11.13 48.66
CA VAL A 679 19.34 -10.46 47.75
C VAL A 679 18.09 -11.32 47.52
N GLN A 680 18.23 -12.63 47.33
CA GLN A 680 17.13 -13.58 47.16
C GLN A 680 16.17 -13.53 48.38
N LEU A 681 16.70 -13.63 49.60
CA LEU A 681 15.89 -13.59 50.79
C LEU A 681 15.14 -12.26 50.94
N SER A 682 15.84 -11.16 50.76
CA SER A 682 15.23 -9.81 50.86
C SER A 682 14.12 -9.57 49.83
N LEU A 683 14.29 -10.08 48.60
CA LEU A 683 13.26 -9.98 47.56
C LEU A 683 12.10 -10.93 47.83
N ALA A 684 12.35 -12.15 48.32
CA ALA A 684 11.30 -13.09 48.69
C ALA A 684 10.39 -12.54 49.79
N GLU A 685 10.97 -11.93 50.82
CA GLU A 685 10.22 -11.24 51.90
C GLU A 685 9.39 -10.07 51.35
N LEU A 686 9.97 -9.26 50.43
CA LEU A 686 9.26 -8.17 49.81
C LEU A 686 8.06 -8.70 48.98
N VAL A 687 8.29 -9.68 48.10
CA VAL A 687 7.24 -10.24 47.23
C VAL A 687 6.14 -10.91 48.08
N ALA A 688 6.48 -11.55 49.21
CA ALA A 688 5.52 -12.13 50.13
C ALA A 688 4.65 -11.07 50.81
N SER A 689 5.15 -9.87 51.01
CA SER A 689 4.43 -8.74 51.64
C SER A 689 3.48 -8.01 50.70
N LEU A 690 3.52 -8.28 49.38
CA LEU A 690 2.70 -7.62 48.36
C LEU A 690 1.32 -8.26 48.23
N THR A 691 0.33 -7.45 47.87
CA THR A 691 -1.00 -7.93 47.46
C THR A 691 -0.93 -8.70 46.14
N ASP A 692 -1.93 -9.53 45.86
CA ASP A 692 -1.97 -10.29 44.60
C ASP A 692 -1.99 -9.40 43.36
N ASP A 693 -2.66 -8.24 43.45
CA ASP A 693 -2.72 -7.24 42.36
C ASP A 693 -1.35 -6.57 42.15
N GLU A 694 -0.63 -6.23 43.20
CA GLU A 694 0.73 -5.68 43.09
C GLU A 694 1.71 -6.71 42.52
N ARG A 695 1.60 -7.97 42.95
CA ARG A 695 2.39 -9.09 42.41
C ARG A 695 2.12 -9.26 40.91
N GLY A 696 0.87 -9.28 40.49
CA GLY A 696 0.48 -9.38 39.08
C GLY A 696 1.02 -8.22 38.21
N ARG A 697 1.01 -6.98 38.77
CA ARG A 697 1.60 -5.81 38.09
C ARG A 697 3.11 -5.90 37.92
N ILE A 698 3.84 -6.36 38.94
CA ILE A 698 5.30 -6.57 38.89
C ILE A 698 5.66 -7.64 37.84
N GLU A 699 4.96 -8.76 37.87
CA GLU A 699 5.22 -9.84 36.90
C GLU A 699 4.95 -9.41 35.47
N ALA A 700 3.87 -8.65 35.22
CA ALA A 700 3.55 -8.09 33.91
C ALA A 700 4.62 -7.09 33.48
N ALA A 701 5.00 -6.15 34.32
CA ALA A 701 6.04 -5.16 34.07
C ALA A 701 7.40 -5.83 33.78
N GLY A 702 7.76 -6.82 34.63
CA GLY A 702 9.01 -7.60 34.45
C GLY A 702 9.04 -8.39 33.16
N ARG A 703 7.91 -8.97 32.71
CA ARG A 703 7.81 -9.62 31.37
C ARG A 703 8.09 -8.63 30.25
N GLU A 704 7.53 -7.44 30.32
CA GLU A 704 7.75 -6.39 29.31
C GLU A 704 9.21 -5.91 29.27
N LEU A 705 9.81 -5.66 30.43
CA LEU A 705 11.21 -5.23 30.52
C LEU A 705 12.19 -6.31 30.05
N ARG A 706 11.93 -7.58 30.36
CA ARG A 706 12.74 -8.71 29.87
C ARG A 706 12.63 -8.84 28.35
N ARG A 707 11.44 -8.72 27.77
CA ARG A 707 11.24 -8.70 26.30
C ARG A 707 12.01 -7.57 25.64
N ALA A 708 11.98 -6.36 26.21
CA ALA A 708 12.73 -5.21 25.70
C ALA A 708 14.25 -5.49 25.70
N ARG A 709 14.79 -6.01 26.83
CA ARG A 709 16.23 -6.33 26.96
C ARG A 709 16.69 -7.44 26.00
N GLN A 710 15.89 -8.50 25.82
CA GLN A 710 16.20 -9.59 24.88
C GLN A 710 16.24 -9.07 23.45
N HIS A 711 15.36 -8.14 23.10
CA HIS A 711 15.35 -7.54 21.78
C HIS A 711 16.56 -6.64 21.52
N ASP A 712 17.00 -5.89 22.54
CA ASP A 712 18.19 -5.04 22.47
C ASP A 712 19.49 -5.89 22.46
N ALA A 713 19.54 -7.03 23.15
CA ALA A 713 20.66 -7.96 23.14
C ALA A 713 20.78 -8.77 21.83
N ALA A 714 19.68 -9.01 21.13
CA ALA A 714 19.65 -9.68 19.82
C ALA A 714 20.11 -8.77 18.64
N LYS A 715 20.28 -7.48 18.87
CA LYS A 715 20.97 -6.62 17.92
C LYS A 715 22.45 -6.95 17.96
N PRO A 716 23.11 -7.25 16.81
CA PRO A 716 24.54 -7.37 16.78
C PRO A 716 25.12 -6.10 17.40
N ALA A 717 25.89 -6.24 18.46
CA ALA A 717 26.61 -5.12 19.06
C ALA A 717 27.37 -4.43 17.92
N ASP A 718 27.13 -3.14 17.69
CA ASP A 718 28.03 -2.32 16.91
C ASP A 718 29.38 -2.45 17.62
N ARG A 719 30.26 -3.28 17.08
CA ARG A 719 31.63 -3.35 17.54
C ARG A 719 32.17 -1.94 17.40
N ALA A 720 32.45 -1.31 18.53
CA ALA A 720 33.25 -0.12 18.55
C ALA A 720 34.47 -0.38 17.64
N PRO A 721 34.91 0.56 16.79
CA PRO A 721 36.05 0.35 15.95
C PRO A 721 37.20 -0.07 16.86
N VAL A 722 37.80 -1.23 16.57
CA VAL A 722 39.05 -1.66 17.21
C VAL A 722 40.04 -0.58 16.79
N VAL A 723 40.43 0.26 17.75
CA VAL A 723 41.54 1.19 17.59
C VAL A 723 42.78 0.31 17.51
N GLU A 724 43.25 0.01 16.31
CA GLU A 724 44.58 -0.58 16.12
C GLU A 724 45.58 0.39 16.74
N ARG A 725 46.16 -0.02 17.85
CA ARG A 725 47.29 0.68 18.41
C ARG A 725 48.45 0.44 17.46
N HIS A 726 48.83 1.45 16.69
CA HIS A 726 50.12 1.42 16.02
C HIS A 726 51.24 1.25 17.06
N PRO A 727 52.18 0.29 16.88
CA PRO A 727 53.35 0.24 17.73
C PRO A 727 54.16 1.49 17.51
N GLN A 728 54.49 2.18 18.59
CA GLN A 728 55.47 3.29 18.56
C GLN A 728 56.81 2.75 18.18
N PRO A 729 57.57 3.38 17.26
CA PRO A 729 58.96 3.02 17.00
C PRO A 729 59.83 3.43 18.18
N HIS A 730 60.77 2.56 18.52
CA HIS A 730 61.83 2.79 19.51
C HIS A 730 62.77 3.91 19.08
#